data_ecc363b6372536b4a0ee76fe8964637e
#
_entry.id   ecc363b6372536b4a0ee76fe8964637e
#
_cell.length_a   1.000
_cell.length_b   1.000
_cell.length_c   1.000
_cell.angle_alpha   90.00
_cell.angle_beta   90.00
_cell.angle_gamma   90.00
#
_symmetry.space_group_name_H-M   'P 1'
#
loop_
_entity.id
_entity.type
_entity.pdbx_description
1 polymer ?
#
loop_
_entity_poly.entity_id
_entity_poly.type
_entity_poly.pdbx_seq_one_letter_code
_entity_poly.pdbx_strand_id
1 'polypeptide(L)'
;VGGFLFALGSYKFSQLSHLQIMFSPFLPFMLLYLLRYLEGGRKKDLLLFALFCLAQSLSSWHYLVFCFLAAGLLWLWRAAASRGGEEWRRLAGVLLALGAVLLVALPLALPYLRAHGRLPGFERNLTEIKGFSAHPADYLTALRGNLLYSRVSSLLPHGEIGEERVLFPGLAAFLLALLAVAGWARGRKRAPADPFRRGLPLFFLLLAAVSFLLTMGPEVAGRWNPLYMIPYHLGMLRFIRVPARFYVLFLLALAVLAGYGTAWALSRVGGRGGRFPAYRAWGAVLLALVALENVNLPVPMVEVPHGGGIPQAYRWLEKEEAVIIELPTLGLGEEHRYDRLLDFLPRDPHAYSELEGLRVYFSAYHRKRTVNGYSGYFPYSYNRIFYEMEAFPSLRCVELLQGLGVTHVVWHWDLVPPEREGEYRRRLLSTPGLRLAADLGGQWILEVEEGGVSRPDDLELEALVPEVVRPGEPFNLGLAVRNPTPLPTVVTEEEPQGFRLVITDGEGETVEEERGSFRPPFFLQAGEGAVLPLRCRKAPGKEGYYRLDLHLEEGIFGERRFSFTLGVREMPVSEEPSLLEGRVEYAGTAGVVRIPAPDGLFPLDFRVTAGGDTYLLAARESREEEIARPRGLVHLALRFEKEGPVWEEQRGTLPCDLPPGQSVLLPTLVRPPDTPGRYKLFVGLTDEGFRWFGEVLVLDVEVGDGSG
;
A
#
# COMPACT_ATOMS: atom_id res chain seq x y z
N VAL A 1 -32.59 -6.84 -22.51
CA VAL A 1 -32.35 -7.37 -21.16
C VAL A 1 -30.86 -7.45 -20.88
N GLY A 2 -30.07 -8.30 -21.61
CA GLY A 2 -28.64 -8.46 -21.31
C GLY A 2 -27.83 -7.15 -21.38
N GLY A 3 -28.04 -6.31 -22.39
CA GLY A 3 -27.35 -5.01 -22.47
C GLY A 3 -27.68 -4.08 -21.29
N PHE A 4 -28.95 -4.05 -20.84
CA PHE A 4 -29.36 -3.29 -19.67
C PHE A 4 -28.68 -3.80 -18.41
N LEU A 5 -28.69 -5.12 -18.18
CA LEU A 5 -28.07 -5.75 -17.02
C LEU A 5 -26.56 -5.43 -16.92
N PHE A 6 -25.86 -5.51 -18.03
CA PHE A 6 -24.42 -5.20 -18.04
C PHE A 6 -24.12 -3.71 -17.83
N ALA A 7 -24.91 -2.82 -18.43
CA ALA A 7 -24.67 -1.38 -18.37
C ALA A 7 -25.14 -0.75 -17.04
N LEU A 8 -26.27 -1.22 -16.47
CA LEU A 8 -26.95 -0.60 -15.34
C LEU A 8 -27.17 -1.56 -14.16
N GLY A 9 -26.46 -2.68 -14.11
CA GLY A 9 -26.48 -3.61 -12.98
C GLY A 9 -25.98 -2.95 -11.69
N SER A 10 -26.50 -3.40 -10.53
CA SER A 10 -26.21 -2.84 -9.20
C SER A 10 -24.72 -2.68 -8.90
N TYR A 11 -23.87 -3.59 -9.39
CA TYR A 11 -22.42 -3.49 -9.28
C TYR A 11 -21.84 -2.19 -9.84
N LYS A 12 -22.43 -1.60 -10.90
CA LYS A 12 -21.94 -0.34 -11.45
C LYS A 12 -22.14 0.83 -10.48
N PHE A 13 -23.18 0.77 -9.66
CA PHE A 13 -23.45 1.77 -8.63
C PHE A 13 -22.55 1.61 -7.40
N SER A 14 -22.13 0.37 -7.07
CA SER A 14 -21.14 0.17 -6.01
C SER A 14 -19.73 0.65 -6.39
N GLN A 15 -19.46 0.82 -7.69
CA GLN A 15 -18.16 1.26 -8.20
C GLN A 15 -18.12 2.75 -8.58
N LEU A 16 -19.04 3.59 -8.06
CA LEU A 16 -19.05 5.02 -8.38
C LEU A 16 -17.80 5.76 -7.94
N SER A 17 -17.16 5.33 -6.85
CA SER A 17 -15.83 5.80 -6.39
C SER A 17 -14.68 5.36 -7.30
N HIS A 18 -14.91 4.37 -8.20
CA HIS A 18 -13.91 3.77 -9.09
C HIS A 18 -14.33 3.88 -10.55
N LEU A 19 -14.38 5.10 -11.08
CA LEU A 19 -14.84 5.39 -12.46
C LEU A 19 -14.13 4.54 -13.52
N GLN A 20 -12.83 4.24 -13.31
CA GLN A 20 -12.04 3.38 -14.19
C GLN A 20 -12.53 1.93 -14.24
N ILE A 21 -13.17 1.44 -13.15
CA ILE A 21 -13.78 0.09 -13.11
C ILE A 21 -15.20 0.14 -13.66
N MET A 22 -15.93 1.22 -13.36
CA MET A 22 -17.28 1.41 -13.89
C MET A 22 -17.28 1.52 -15.42
N PHE A 23 -16.24 2.12 -16.01
CA PHE A 23 -16.13 2.34 -17.46
C PHE A 23 -15.73 1.07 -18.22
N SER A 24 -16.70 0.30 -18.70
CA SER A 24 -16.49 -0.97 -19.39
C SER A 24 -17.24 -1.09 -20.74
N PRO A 25 -17.50 -0.01 -21.48
CA PRO A 25 -18.36 -0.06 -22.67
C PRO A 25 -17.73 -0.84 -23.84
N PHE A 26 -16.40 -0.90 -23.93
CA PHE A 26 -15.71 -1.53 -25.05
C PHE A 26 -15.56 -3.04 -24.91
N LEU A 27 -15.70 -3.59 -23.70
CA LEU A 27 -15.55 -5.02 -23.42
C LEU A 27 -16.56 -5.91 -24.19
N PRO A 28 -17.87 -5.60 -24.26
CA PRO A 28 -18.82 -6.33 -25.10
C PRO A 28 -18.48 -6.26 -26.59
N PHE A 29 -18.06 -5.08 -27.08
CA PHE A 29 -17.68 -4.91 -28.49
C PHE A 29 -16.42 -5.68 -28.84
N MET A 30 -15.43 -5.69 -27.95
CA MET A 30 -14.22 -6.52 -28.10
C MET A 30 -14.60 -8.00 -28.32
N LEU A 31 -15.42 -8.58 -27.45
CA LEU A 31 -15.85 -9.98 -27.59
C LEU A 31 -16.71 -10.20 -28.85
N LEU A 32 -17.61 -9.27 -29.20
CA LEU A 32 -18.42 -9.34 -30.40
C LEU A 32 -17.55 -9.44 -31.66
N TYR A 33 -16.56 -8.56 -31.80
CA TYR A 33 -15.71 -8.55 -32.98
C TYR A 33 -14.72 -9.72 -33.00
N LEU A 34 -14.27 -10.20 -31.85
CA LEU A 34 -13.49 -11.44 -31.75
C LEU A 34 -14.32 -12.64 -32.24
N LEU A 35 -15.56 -12.79 -31.77
CA LEU A 35 -16.49 -13.84 -32.24
C LEU A 35 -16.70 -13.77 -33.75
N ARG A 36 -17.00 -12.57 -34.30
CA ARG A 36 -17.18 -12.36 -35.73
C ARG A 36 -15.94 -12.72 -36.56
N TYR A 37 -14.77 -12.38 -36.05
CA TYR A 37 -13.51 -12.74 -36.70
C TYR A 37 -13.27 -14.26 -36.68
N LEU A 38 -13.45 -14.90 -35.54
CA LEU A 38 -13.29 -16.36 -35.43
C LEU A 38 -14.27 -17.13 -36.30
N GLU A 39 -15.45 -16.59 -36.56
CA GLU A 39 -16.44 -17.16 -37.47
C GLU A 39 -16.14 -16.88 -38.94
N GLY A 40 -15.92 -15.63 -39.28
CA GLY A 40 -15.89 -15.15 -40.67
C GLY A 40 -14.50 -14.86 -41.24
N GLY A 41 -13.46 -14.77 -40.43
CA GLY A 41 -12.07 -14.50 -40.84
C GLY A 41 -11.83 -13.10 -41.41
N ARG A 42 -12.76 -12.15 -41.27
CA ARG A 42 -12.65 -10.82 -41.88
C ARG A 42 -11.62 -9.97 -41.15
N LYS A 43 -10.60 -9.47 -41.83
CA LYS A 43 -9.55 -8.61 -41.28
C LYS A 43 -10.10 -7.35 -40.59
N LYS A 44 -11.22 -6.81 -41.04
CA LYS A 44 -11.91 -5.66 -40.42
C LYS A 44 -12.38 -6.02 -38.97
N ASP A 45 -12.93 -7.23 -38.80
CA ASP A 45 -13.39 -7.66 -37.47
C ASP A 45 -12.20 -7.88 -36.53
N LEU A 46 -11.05 -8.37 -37.02
CA LEU A 46 -9.81 -8.46 -36.25
C LEU A 46 -9.29 -7.09 -35.83
N LEU A 47 -9.29 -6.12 -36.75
CA LEU A 47 -8.89 -4.75 -36.45
C LEU A 47 -9.80 -4.11 -35.39
N LEU A 48 -11.12 -4.27 -35.53
CA LEU A 48 -12.08 -3.74 -34.56
C LEU A 48 -11.95 -4.43 -33.19
N PHE A 49 -11.70 -5.74 -33.18
CA PHE A 49 -11.35 -6.46 -31.96
C PHE A 49 -10.13 -5.82 -31.27
N ALA A 50 -9.02 -5.62 -32.02
CA ALA A 50 -7.80 -5.02 -31.46
C ALA A 50 -8.03 -3.60 -30.95
N LEU A 51 -8.78 -2.77 -31.68
CA LEU A 51 -9.09 -1.39 -31.28
C LEU A 51 -9.94 -1.34 -30.01
N PHE A 52 -11.01 -2.13 -29.91
CA PHE A 52 -11.83 -2.17 -28.70
C PHE A 52 -11.10 -2.81 -27.51
N CYS A 53 -10.24 -3.83 -27.75
CA CYS A 53 -9.37 -4.39 -26.74
C CYS A 53 -8.40 -3.34 -26.20
N LEU A 54 -7.73 -2.59 -27.08
CA LEU A 54 -6.82 -1.50 -26.71
C LEU A 54 -7.56 -0.40 -25.95
N ALA A 55 -8.68 0.09 -26.47
CA ALA A 55 -9.47 1.16 -25.87
C ALA A 55 -9.93 0.78 -24.45
N GLN A 56 -10.37 -0.47 -24.25
CA GLN A 56 -10.75 -0.94 -22.91
C GLN A 56 -9.52 -1.11 -22.00
N SER A 57 -8.42 -1.64 -22.50
CA SER A 57 -7.19 -1.82 -21.74
C SER A 57 -6.60 -0.48 -21.27
N LEU A 58 -6.72 0.58 -22.07
CA LEU A 58 -6.25 1.93 -21.72
C LEU A 58 -7.13 2.62 -20.66
N SER A 59 -8.35 2.14 -20.40
CA SER A 59 -9.20 2.69 -19.34
C SER A 59 -8.72 2.28 -17.94
N SER A 60 -8.10 1.11 -17.80
CA SER A 60 -7.50 0.61 -16.54
C SER A 60 -6.64 -0.62 -16.82
N TRP A 61 -5.52 -0.77 -16.11
CA TRP A 61 -4.67 -1.96 -16.17
C TRP A 61 -5.41 -3.25 -15.78
N HIS A 62 -6.43 -3.18 -14.93
CA HIS A 62 -7.30 -4.33 -14.66
C HIS A 62 -7.98 -4.83 -15.93
N TYR A 63 -8.43 -3.90 -16.80
CA TYR A 63 -9.08 -4.28 -18.05
C TYR A 63 -8.12 -4.90 -19.07
N LEU A 64 -6.83 -4.58 -19.05
CA LEU A 64 -5.86 -5.32 -19.85
C LEU A 64 -5.91 -6.81 -19.51
N VAL A 65 -5.87 -7.15 -18.22
CA VAL A 65 -5.95 -8.55 -17.75
C VAL A 65 -7.32 -9.15 -18.11
N PHE A 66 -8.42 -8.44 -17.88
CA PHE A 66 -9.76 -8.92 -18.16
C PHE A 66 -9.99 -9.19 -19.66
N CYS A 67 -9.53 -8.30 -20.54
CA CYS A 67 -9.62 -8.46 -21.98
C CYS A 67 -8.79 -9.67 -22.45
N PHE A 68 -7.55 -9.80 -21.97
CA PHE A 68 -6.68 -10.90 -22.33
C PHE A 68 -7.22 -12.24 -21.80
N LEU A 69 -7.75 -12.29 -20.60
CA LEU A 69 -8.39 -13.49 -20.04
C LEU A 69 -9.60 -13.91 -20.88
N ALA A 70 -10.53 -12.99 -21.14
CA ALA A 70 -11.74 -13.29 -21.91
C ALA A 70 -11.42 -13.70 -23.36
N ALA A 71 -10.49 -12.98 -24.02
CA ALA A 71 -10.03 -13.30 -25.36
C ALA A 71 -9.27 -14.63 -25.40
N GLY A 72 -8.39 -14.86 -24.42
CA GLY A 72 -7.63 -16.12 -24.29
C GLY A 72 -8.51 -17.33 -24.06
N LEU A 73 -9.52 -17.23 -23.20
CA LEU A 73 -10.49 -18.31 -22.99
C LEU A 73 -11.30 -18.60 -24.25
N LEU A 74 -11.74 -17.56 -24.98
CA LEU A 74 -12.47 -17.74 -26.24
C LEU A 74 -11.56 -18.32 -27.33
N TRP A 75 -10.29 -17.91 -27.36
CA TRP A 75 -9.28 -18.46 -28.24
C TRP A 75 -9.07 -19.96 -27.95
N LEU A 76 -8.88 -20.36 -26.68
CA LEU A 76 -8.73 -21.76 -26.26
C LEU A 76 -9.98 -22.57 -26.60
N TRP A 77 -11.18 -22.01 -26.34
CA TRP A 77 -12.45 -22.64 -26.69
C TRP A 77 -12.57 -22.94 -28.18
N ARG A 78 -12.16 -21.98 -29.03
CA ARG A 78 -12.14 -22.16 -30.48
C ARG A 78 -11.06 -23.14 -30.91
N ALA A 79 -9.86 -23.06 -30.34
CA ALA A 79 -8.72 -23.94 -30.63
C ALA A 79 -9.08 -25.42 -30.39
N ALA A 80 -9.76 -25.71 -29.27
CA ALA A 80 -10.21 -27.07 -28.94
C ALA A 80 -11.20 -27.65 -29.95
N ALA A 81 -11.93 -26.78 -30.68
CA ALA A 81 -12.88 -27.21 -31.73
C ALA A 81 -12.27 -27.14 -33.15
N SER A 82 -11.05 -26.63 -33.31
CA SER A 82 -10.42 -26.38 -34.62
C SER A 82 -9.83 -27.63 -35.24
N ARG A 83 -10.10 -27.87 -36.53
CA ARG A 83 -9.66 -29.06 -37.28
C ARG A 83 -8.92 -28.76 -38.57
N GLY A 84 -8.82 -27.48 -38.97
CA GLY A 84 -8.28 -27.09 -40.28
C GLY A 84 -7.22 -25.98 -40.21
N GLY A 85 -6.35 -25.91 -41.22
CA GLY A 85 -5.27 -24.94 -41.30
C GLY A 85 -5.73 -23.48 -41.37
N GLU A 86 -6.92 -23.20 -41.92
CA GLU A 86 -7.51 -21.87 -41.97
C GLU A 86 -7.93 -21.39 -40.59
N GLU A 87 -8.46 -22.24 -39.74
CA GLU A 87 -8.82 -21.94 -38.37
C GLU A 87 -7.60 -21.60 -37.54
N TRP A 88 -6.49 -22.34 -37.70
CA TRP A 88 -5.23 -22.03 -37.05
C TRP A 88 -4.63 -20.70 -37.50
N ARG A 89 -4.78 -20.30 -38.76
CA ARG A 89 -4.39 -18.96 -39.23
C ARG A 89 -5.21 -17.86 -38.55
N ARG A 90 -6.51 -18.06 -38.33
CA ARG A 90 -7.36 -17.10 -37.58
C ARG A 90 -6.92 -17.01 -36.13
N LEU A 91 -6.64 -18.15 -35.50
CA LEU A 91 -6.13 -18.20 -34.13
C LEU A 91 -4.77 -17.46 -34.01
N ALA A 92 -3.86 -17.65 -34.95
CA ALA A 92 -2.60 -16.90 -35.02
C ALA A 92 -2.83 -15.39 -35.19
N GLY A 93 -3.82 -15.00 -36.00
CA GLY A 93 -4.21 -13.59 -36.15
C GLY A 93 -4.66 -12.95 -34.85
N VAL A 94 -5.39 -13.67 -34.00
CA VAL A 94 -5.80 -13.20 -32.65
C VAL A 94 -4.58 -12.98 -31.76
N LEU A 95 -3.63 -13.91 -31.74
CA LEU A 95 -2.39 -13.76 -30.96
C LEU A 95 -1.56 -12.56 -31.42
N LEU A 96 -1.44 -12.35 -32.73
CA LEU A 96 -0.78 -11.17 -33.29
C LEU A 96 -1.48 -9.87 -32.89
N ALA A 97 -2.82 -9.84 -32.91
CA ALA A 97 -3.60 -8.67 -32.50
C ALA A 97 -3.42 -8.38 -31.00
N LEU A 98 -3.44 -9.41 -30.13
CA LEU A 98 -3.16 -9.25 -28.70
C LEU A 98 -1.72 -8.80 -28.44
N GLY A 99 -0.75 -9.35 -29.19
CA GLY A 99 0.64 -8.89 -29.16
C GLY A 99 0.79 -7.41 -29.57
N ALA A 100 0.07 -6.96 -30.59
CA ALA A 100 0.05 -5.57 -31.00
C ALA A 100 -0.57 -4.65 -29.94
N VAL A 101 -1.67 -5.07 -29.30
CA VAL A 101 -2.29 -4.35 -28.17
C VAL A 101 -1.29 -4.21 -27.03
N LEU A 102 -0.60 -5.30 -26.66
CA LEU A 102 0.40 -5.29 -25.60
C LEU A 102 1.57 -4.35 -25.95
N LEU A 103 2.07 -4.41 -27.18
CA LEU A 103 3.17 -3.57 -27.65
C LEU A 103 2.83 -2.07 -27.56
N VAL A 104 1.59 -1.69 -27.89
CA VAL A 104 1.11 -0.30 -27.77
C VAL A 104 0.89 0.11 -26.31
N ALA A 105 0.46 -0.82 -25.46
CA ALA A 105 0.25 -0.56 -24.02
C ALA A 105 1.57 -0.49 -23.21
N LEU A 106 2.60 -1.23 -23.63
CA LEU A 106 3.87 -1.38 -22.89
C LEU A 106 4.57 -0.05 -22.57
N PRO A 107 4.73 0.92 -23.49
CA PRO A 107 5.33 2.22 -23.19
C PRO A 107 4.61 2.97 -22.05
N LEU A 108 3.29 2.80 -21.94
CA LEU A 108 2.47 3.41 -20.89
C LEU A 108 2.61 2.68 -19.54
N ALA A 109 3.10 1.43 -19.57
CA ALA A 109 3.43 0.67 -18.36
C ALA A 109 4.80 1.06 -17.78
N LEU A 110 5.73 1.63 -18.57
CA LEU A 110 7.09 1.94 -18.13
C LEU A 110 7.16 2.82 -16.86
N PRO A 111 6.34 3.88 -16.69
CA PRO A 111 6.33 4.64 -15.44
C PRO A 111 5.97 3.79 -14.23
N TYR A 112 5.00 2.87 -14.37
CA TYR A 112 4.60 1.95 -13.29
C TYR A 112 5.69 0.94 -12.96
N LEU A 113 6.38 0.41 -14.00
CA LEU A 113 7.52 -0.50 -13.80
C LEU A 113 8.69 0.20 -13.09
N ARG A 114 8.93 1.48 -13.41
CA ARG A 114 9.94 2.28 -12.71
C ARG A 114 9.53 2.58 -11.27
N ALA A 115 8.26 2.87 -11.03
CA ALA A 115 7.75 3.12 -9.68
C ALA A 115 7.75 1.87 -8.79
N HIS A 116 7.68 0.68 -9.38
CA HIS A 116 7.66 -0.60 -8.65
C HIS A 116 8.84 -0.77 -7.69
N GLY A 117 10.05 -0.40 -8.10
CA GLY A 117 11.24 -0.47 -7.25
C GLY A 117 11.38 0.68 -6.24
N ARG A 118 10.56 1.73 -6.35
CA ARG A 118 10.69 2.95 -5.56
C ARG A 118 9.63 3.09 -4.47
N LEU A 119 8.42 2.56 -4.70
CA LEU A 119 7.29 2.74 -3.80
C LEU A 119 7.13 1.52 -2.87
N PRO A 120 7.15 1.71 -1.54
CA PRO A 120 6.82 0.66 -0.59
C PRO A 120 5.39 0.15 -0.83
N GLY A 121 5.19 -1.17 -0.70
CA GLY A 121 3.85 -1.76 -0.85
C GLY A 121 3.28 -1.74 -2.28
N PHE A 122 4.10 -1.50 -3.29
CA PHE A 122 3.66 -1.60 -4.70
C PHE A 122 3.25 -3.04 -5.05
N GLU A 123 3.96 -4.04 -4.56
CA GLU A 123 3.50 -5.43 -4.57
C GLU A 123 2.49 -5.64 -3.44
N ARG A 124 1.32 -6.16 -3.80
CA ARG A 124 0.25 -6.39 -2.83
C ARG A 124 0.49 -7.70 -2.09
N ASN A 125 0.48 -7.65 -0.77
CA ASN A 125 0.60 -8.82 0.05
C ASN A 125 -0.67 -9.69 0.00
N LEU A 126 -0.52 -10.98 0.26
CA LEU A 126 -1.64 -11.93 0.19
C LEU A 126 -2.74 -11.64 1.22
N THR A 127 -2.40 -11.05 2.36
CA THR A 127 -3.38 -10.69 3.40
C THR A 127 -4.30 -9.58 2.92
N GLU A 128 -3.75 -8.53 2.30
CA GLU A 128 -4.54 -7.46 1.69
C GLU A 128 -5.44 -8.00 0.56
N ILE A 129 -4.87 -8.82 -0.34
CA ILE A 129 -5.61 -9.44 -1.44
C ILE A 129 -6.76 -10.30 -0.92
N LYS A 130 -6.56 -11.09 0.16
CA LYS A 130 -7.61 -11.88 0.80
C LYS A 130 -8.73 -11.00 1.36
N GLY A 131 -8.41 -9.87 1.97
CA GLY A 131 -9.38 -8.92 2.49
C GLY A 131 -10.34 -8.37 1.42
N PHE A 132 -9.85 -8.19 0.19
CA PHE A 132 -10.62 -7.74 -0.97
C PHE A 132 -11.12 -8.87 -1.88
N SER A 133 -10.97 -10.11 -1.49
CA SER A 133 -11.49 -11.27 -2.21
C SER A 133 -12.97 -11.48 -1.89
N ALA A 134 -13.75 -11.90 -2.89
CA ALA A 134 -15.16 -12.17 -2.70
C ALA A 134 -15.39 -13.49 -1.96
N HIS A 135 -16.51 -13.56 -1.25
CA HIS A 135 -17.08 -14.80 -0.74
C HIS A 135 -18.32 -15.18 -1.53
N PRO A 136 -18.72 -16.47 -1.58
CA PRO A 136 -19.95 -16.88 -2.27
C PRO A 136 -21.20 -16.12 -1.82
N ALA A 137 -21.28 -15.71 -0.55
CA ALA A 137 -22.38 -14.92 0.00
C ALA A 137 -22.47 -13.50 -0.61
N ASP A 138 -21.36 -12.94 -1.07
CA ASP A 138 -21.32 -11.60 -1.66
C ASP A 138 -22.14 -11.52 -2.96
N TYR A 139 -22.30 -12.65 -3.67
CA TYR A 139 -23.16 -12.76 -4.83
C TYR A 139 -24.66 -12.70 -4.50
N LEU A 140 -25.02 -12.74 -3.22
CA LEU A 140 -26.37 -12.52 -2.71
C LEU A 140 -26.49 -11.16 -2.00
N THR A 141 -25.41 -10.38 -1.93
CA THR A 141 -25.35 -9.09 -1.25
C THR A 141 -25.70 -7.98 -2.23
N ALA A 142 -26.83 -7.32 -1.98
CA ALA A 142 -27.28 -6.13 -2.71
C ALA A 142 -26.79 -4.85 -2.06
N LEU A 143 -26.73 -3.77 -2.84
CA LEU A 143 -26.40 -2.43 -2.35
C LEU A 143 -27.38 -1.97 -1.27
N ARG A 144 -26.94 -1.21 -0.27
CA ARG A 144 -27.82 -0.68 0.81
C ARG A 144 -28.98 0.14 0.27
N GLY A 145 -28.83 0.82 -0.87
CA GLY A 145 -29.87 1.57 -1.58
C GLY A 145 -30.74 0.74 -2.53
N ASN A 146 -30.56 -0.59 -2.61
CA ASN A 146 -31.37 -1.42 -3.52
C ASN A 146 -32.81 -1.49 -3.06
N LEU A 147 -33.74 -1.15 -3.97
CA LEU A 147 -35.16 -1.01 -3.66
C LEU A 147 -35.81 -2.30 -3.15
N LEU A 148 -35.44 -3.46 -3.70
CA LEU A 148 -36.08 -4.73 -3.38
C LEU A 148 -35.31 -5.58 -2.37
N TYR A 149 -33.98 -5.56 -2.43
CA TYR A 149 -33.14 -6.55 -1.74
C TYR A 149 -32.31 -6.01 -0.59
N SER A 150 -32.29 -4.68 -0.34
CA SER A 150 -31.51 -4.09 0.74
C SER A 150 -31.78 -4.72 2.10
N ARG A 151 -33.08 -4.93 2.44
CA ARG A 151 -33.50 -5.53 3.71
C ARG A 151 -33.15 -7.03 3.81
N VAL A 152 -33.22 -7.78 2.71
CA VAL A 152 -32.85 -9.20 2.70
C VAL A 152 -31.34 -9.36 2.80
N SER A 153 -30.61 -8.49 2.11
CA SER A 153 -29.16 -8.46 2.16
C SER A 153 -28.62 -8.18 3.57
N SER A 154 -29.26 -7.32 4.34
CA SER A 154 -28.85 -7.02 5.73
C SER A 154 -29.01 -8.17 6.71
N LEU A 155 -29.75 -9.24 6.36
CA LEU A 155 -29.92 -10.45 7.16
C LEU A 155 -28.81 -11.48 6.94
N LEU A 156 -27.99 -11.32 5.89
CA LEU A 156 -26.86 -12.20 5.63
C LEU A 156 -25.72 -11.88 6.60
N PRO A 157 -24.94 -12.86 7.09
CA PRO A 157 -23.81 -12.63 7.96
C PRO A 157 -22.69 -11.97 7.14
N HIS A 158 -22.72 -10.66 7.13
CA HIS A 158 -21.66 -9.85 6.52
C HIS A 158 -20.80 -9.28 7.63
N GLY A 159 -19.49 -9.46 7.55
CA GLY A 159 -18.58 -8.52 8.19
C GLY A 159 -18.73 -7.12 7.55
N GLU A 160 -17.92 -6.16 7.92
CA GLU A 160 -17.88 -4.85 7.23
C GLU A 160 -17.53 -5.09 5.76
N ILE A 161 -18.59 -5.18 4.92
CA ILE A 161 -18.43 -5.41 3.48
C ILE A 161 -18.26 -4.05 2.83
N GLY A 162 -17.05 -3.78 2.38
CA GLY A 162 -16.78 -2.64 1.52
C GLY A 162 -17.54 -2.73 0.19
N GLU A 163 -17.71 -1.62 -0.48
CA GLU A 163 -18.44 -1.47 -1.76
C GLU A 163 -17.95 -2.46 -2.85
N GLU A 164 -16.70 -2.91 -2.77
CA GLU A 164 -16.07 -3.84 -3.71
C GLU A 164 -16.68 -5.26 -3.70
N ARG A 165 -17.35 -5.65 -2.61
CA ARG A 165 -17.91 -6.99 -2.41
C ARG A 165 -19.43 -7.06 -2.56
N VAL A 166 -20.06 -6.04 -3.10
CA VAL A 166 -21.51 -5.99 -3.41
C VAL A 166 -21.72 -6.55 -4.82
N LEU A 167 -21.95 -7.86 -4.93
CA LEU A 167 -21.90 -8.62 -6.19
C LEU A 167 -23.23 -9.22 -6.63
N PHE A 168 -24.37 -8.83 -6.06
CA PHE A 168 -25.67 -9.37 -6.44
C PHE A 168 -26.18 -8.79 -7.77
N PRO A 169 -26.38 -9.62 -8.83
CA PRO A 169 -26.81 -9.14 -10.15
C PRO A 169 -28.33 -9.07 -10.32
N GLY A 170 -29.10 -9.46 -9.30
CA GLY A 170 -30.54 -9.65 -9.37
C GLY A 170 -30.94 -11.11 -9.60
N LEU A 171 -32.07 -11.50 -9.00
CA LEU A 171 -32.60 -12.87 -9.10
C LEU A 171 -33.04 -13.20 -10.54
N ALA A 172 -33.67 -12.24 -11.22
CA ALA A 172 -34.11 -12.41 -12.61
C ALA A 172 -32.94 -12.70 -13.55
N ALA A 173 -31.76 -12.11 -13.31
CA ALA A 173 -30.56 -12.38 -14.10
C ALA A 173 -30.11 -13.85 -13.98
N PHE A 174 -30.10 -14.39 -12.76
CA PHE A 174 -29.79 -15.81 -12.52
C PHE A 174 -30.84 -16.74 -13.14
N LEU A 175 -32.11 -16.46 -12.95
CA LEU A 175 -33.20 -17.27 -13.51
C LEU A 175 -33.16 -17.29 -15.04
N LEU A 176 -32.93 -16.15 -15.68
CA LEU A 176 -32.80 -16.07 -17.12
C LEU A 176 -31.56 -16.81 -17.62
N ALA A 177 -30.44 -16.76 -16.92
CA ALA A 177 -29.26 -17.53 -17.27
C ALA A 177 -29.50 -19.04 -17.13
N LEU A 178 -30.22 -19.51 -16.10
CA LEU A 178 -30.64 -20.91 -15.97
C LEU A 178 -31.57 -21.35 -17.13
N LEU A 179 -32.50 -20.47 -17.55
CA LEU A 179 -33.34 -20.69 -18.70
C LEU A 179 -32.52 -20.81 -19.99
N ALA A 180 -31.43 -20.04 -20.14
CA ALA A 180 -30.52 -20.20 -21.29
C ALA A 180 -29.88 -21.59 -21.33
N VAL A 181 -29.36 -22.06 -20.19
CA VAL A 181 -28.75 -23.41 -20.07
C VAL A 181 -29.80 -24.51 -20.34
N ALA A 182 -30.99 -24.40 -19.74
CA ALA A 182 -32.10 -25.32 -19.95
C ALA A 182 -32.57 -25.32 -21.43
N GLY A 183 -32.65 -24.15 -22.04
CA GLY A 183 -32.99 -23.99 -23.46
C GLY A 183 -31.95 -24.60 -24.37
N TRP A 184 -30.66 -24.38 -24.08
CA TRP A 184 -29.57 -25.02 -24.81
C TRP A 184 -29.60 -26.54 -24.70
N ALA A 185 -29.81 -27.10 -23.51
CA ALA A 185 -29.87 -28.54 -23.30
C ALA A 185 -31.04 -29.20 -24.05
N ARG A 186 -32.22 -28.55 -24.06
CA ARG A 186 -33.42 -29.03 -24.76
C ARG A 186 -33.37 -28.82 -26.28
N GLY A 187 -32.63 -27.78 -26.71
CA GLY A 187 -32.56 -27.36 -28.12
C GLY A 187 -31.50 -28.09 -28.96
N ARG A 188 -30.72 -29.03 -28.39
CA ARG A 188 -29.59 -29.71 -29.07
C ARG A 188 -29.92 -30.25 -30.47
N LYS A 189 -31.14 -30.71 -30.71
CA LYS A 189 -31.57 -31.23 -32.01
C LYS A 189 -31.92 -30.17 -33.07
N ARG A 190 -32.10 -28.90 -32.67
CA ARG A 190 -32.44 -27.73 -33.54
C ARG A 190 -31.38 -26.63 -33.53
N ALA A 191 -30.21 -26.94 -33.00
CA ALA A 191 -29.12 -25.98 -32.86
C ALA A 191 -28.44 -25.67 -34.22
N PRO A 192 -27.74 -24.52 -34.35
CA PRO A 192 -26.95 -24.22 -35.53
C PRO A 192 -26.04 -25.34 -35.96
N ALA A 193 -25.84 -25.52 -37.25
CA ALA A 193 -24.97 -26.58 -37.79
C ALA A 193 -23.51 -26.40 -37.32
N ASP A 194 -23.08 -25.14 -37.10
CA ASP A 194 -21.74 -24.84 -36.59
C ASP A 194 -21.60 -25.19 -35.10
N PRO A 195 -20.70 -26.14 -34.73
CA PRO A 195 -20.46 -26.56 -33.37
C PRO A 195 -19.99 -25.37 -32.47
N PHE A 196 -19.26 -24.40 -33.00
CA PHE A 196 -18.79 -23.26 -32.27
C PHE A 196 -19.95 -22.37 -31.80
N ARG A 197 -20.86 -21.97 -32.70
CA ARG A 197 -22.06 -21.20 -32.34
C ARG A 197 -22.97 -21.95 -31.37
N ARG A 198 -23.08 -23.27 -31.56
CA ARG A 198 -23.85 -24.14 -30.65
C ARG A 198 -23.27 -24.12 -29.23
N GLY A 199 -21.95 -24.04 -29.10
CA GLY A 199 -21.22 -24.06 -27.85
C GLY A 199 -21.18 -22.71 -27.10
N LEU A 200 -21.58 -21.58 -27.72
CA LEU A 200 -21.44 -20.25 -27.10
C LEU A 200 -22.12 -20.13 -25.71
N PRO A 201 -23.34 -20.65 -25.44
CA PRO A 201 -23.87 -20.59 -24.09
C PRO A 201 -23.01 -21.31 -23.06
N LEU A 202 -22.34 -22.40 -23.43
CA LEU A 202 -21.39 -23.10 -22.53
C LEU A 202 -20.09 -22.31 -22.36
N PHE A 203 -19.62 -21.64 -23.41
CA PHE A 203 -18.47 -20.75 -23.29
C PHE A 203 -18.76 -19.64 -22.28
N PHE A 204 -19.91 -18.97 -22.35
CA PHE A 204 -20.26 -17.93 -21.39
C PHE A 204 -20.48 -18.48 -19.97
N LEU A 205 -20.98 -19.71 -19.85
CA LEU A 205 -21.03 -20.39 -18.54
C LEU A 205 -19.62 -20.67 -18.00
N LEU A 206 -18.69 -21.10 -18.85
CA LEU A 206 -17.28 -21.28 -18.49
C LEU A 206 -16.64 -19.95 -18.08
N LEU A 207 -16.86 -18.89 -18.85
CA LEU A 207 -16.35 -17.54 -18.52
C LEU A 207 -16.89 -17.06 -17.18
N ALA A 208 -18.19 -17.27 -16.90
CA ALA A 208 -18.78 -16.97 -15.60
C ALA A 208 -18.15 -17.79 -14.47
N ALA A 209 -17.95 -19.11 -14.65
CA ALA A 209 -17.36 -19.98 -13.65
C ALA A 209 -15.89 -19.60 -13.35
N VAL A 210 -15.08 -19.37 -14.38
CA VAL A 210 -13.68 -18.94 -14.22
C VAL A 210 -13.62 -17.59 -13.52
N SER A 211 -14.44 -16.62 -13.94
CA SER A 211 -14.49 -15.29 -13.31
C SER A 211 -14.94 -15.37 -11.86
N PHE A 212 -15.94 -16.19 -11.54
CA PHE A 212 -16.40 -16.47 -10.17
C PHE A 212 -15.26 -16.98 -9.30
N LEU A 213 -14.50 -17.99 -9.77
CA LEU A 213 -13.35 -18.52 -9.01
C LEU A 213 -12.22 -17.48 -8.85
N LEU A 214 -12.00 -16.65 -9.85
CA LEU A 214 -11.00 -15.58 -9.76
C LEU A 214 -11.40 -14.47 -8.78
N THR A 215 -12.72 -14.18 -8.62
CA THR A 215 -13.16 -13.21 -7.60
C THR A 215 -12.87 -13.68 -6.17
N MET A 216 -12.80 -15.00 -5.94
CA MET A 216 -12.46 -15.58 -4.62
C MET A 216 -10.97 -15.35 -4.25
N GLY A 217 -10.15 -14.89 -5.18
CA GLY A 217 -8.74 -14.59 -4.94
C GLY A 217 -7.90 -15.83 -4.61
N PRO A 218 -6.93 -15.70 -3.65
CA PRO A 218 -5.97 -16.75 -3.33
C PRO A 218 -6.57 -18.06 -2.83
N GLU A 219 -7.76 -18.02 -2.22
CA GLU A 219 -8.38 -19.17 -1.56
C GLU A 219 -9.85 -19.30 -1.91
N VAL A 220 -10.31 -20.56 -2.06
CA VAL A 220 -11.72 -20.93 -2.20
C VAL A 220 -12.08 -21.89 -1.07
N ALA A 221 -12.99 -21.50 -0.19
CA ALA A 221 -13.39 -22.28 0.99
C ALA A 221 -12.20 -22.79 1.82
N GLY A 222 -11.22 -21.91 2.06
CA GLY A 222 -10.01 -22.22 2.84
C GLY A 222 -8.98 -23.10 2.13
N ARG A 223 -9.17 -23.35 0.82
CA ARG A 223 -8.22 -24.12 0.01
C ARG A 223 -7.58 -23.24 -1.05
N TRP A 224 -6.32 -23.52 -1.34
CA TRP A 224 -5.55 -22.86 -2.38
C TRP A 224 -6.28 -22.83 -3.73
N ASN A 225 -6.36 -21.64 -4.34
CA ASN A 225 -7.01 -21.42 -5.64
C ASN A 225 -5.98 -21.41 -6.78
N PRO A 226 -5.77 -22.50 -7.51
CA PRO A 226 -4.75 -22.56 -8.55
C PRO A 226 -4.98 -21.57 -9.70
N LEU A 227 -6.26 -21.26 -10.01
CA LEU A 227 -6.59 -20.31 -11.09
C LEU A 227 -6.12 -18.90 -10.78
N TYR A 228 -6.04 -18.52 -9.50
CA TYR A 228 -5.52 -17.23 -9.07
C TYR A 228 -4.02 -17.30 -8.75
N MET A 229 -3.61 -18.30 -7.99
CA MET A 229 -2.26 -18.37 -7.42
C MET A 229 -1.17 -18.68 -8.44
N ILE A 230 -1.45 -19.49 -9.46
CA ILE A 230 -0.46 -19.76 -10.52
C ILE A 230 -0.12 -18.46 -11.27
N PRO A 231 -1.07 -17.67 -11.81
CA PRO A 231 -0.77 -16.37 -12.40
C PRO A 231 -0.17 -15.36 -11.40
N TYR A 232 -0.52 -15.43 -10.12
CA TYR A 232 0.07 -14.59 -9.08
C TYR A 232 1.58 -14.87 -8.93
N HIS A 233 1.98 -16.12 -8.78
CA HIS A 233 3.40 -16.51 -8.68
C HIS A 233 4.19 -16.19 -9.96
N LEU A 234 3.55 -16.23 -11.12
CA LEU A 234 4.14 -15.79 -12.39
C LEU A 234 4.22 -14.25 -12.54
N GLY A 235 3.84 -13.49 -11.52
CA GLY A 235 3.87 -12.02 -11.52
C GLY A 235 2.69 -11.35 -12.24
N MET A 236 1.81 -12.11 -12.90
CA MET A 236 0.74 -11.56 -13.74
C MET A 236 -0.39 -10.89 -12.94
N LEU A 237 -0.62 -11.32 -11.69
CA LEU A 237 -1.70 -10.82 -10.83
C LEU A 237 -1.24 -10.10 -9.56
N ARG A 238 0.07 -9.94 -9.33
CA ARG A 238 0.62 -9.30 -8.12
C ARG A 238 0.17 -7.85 -7.91
N PHE A 239 -0.13 -7.14 -8.99
CA PHE A 239 -0.61 -5.76 -8.94
C PHE A 239 -2.13 -5.65 -8.72
N ILE A 240 -2.88 -6.77 -8.79
CA ILE A 240 -4.34 -6.77 -8.57
C ILE A 240 -4.63 -6.89 -7.09
N ARG A 241 -4.91 -5.75 -6.46
CA ARG A 241 -5.31 -5.65 -5.06
C ARG A 241 -6.67 -6.28 -4.77
N VAL A 242 -7.62 -6.12 -5.69
CA VAL A 242 -9.05 -6.44 -5.49
C VAL A 242 -9.50 -7.53 -6.46
N PRO A 243 -9.40 -8.82 -6.09
CA PRO A 243 -9.87 -9.92 -6.92
C PRO A 243 -11.36 -9.85 -7.25
N ALA A 244 -12.19 -9.31 -6.33
CA ALA A 244 -13.63 -9.15 -6.55
C ALA A 244 -13.96 -8.42 -7.86
N ARG A 245 -13.07 -7.60 -8.41
CA ARG A 245 -13.26 -6.88 -9.69
C ARG A 245 -13.35 -7.78 -10.92
N PHE A 246 -12.88 -9.03 -10.86
CA PHE A 246 -13.15 -10.01 -11.91
C PHE A 246 -14.65 -10.25 -12.12
N TYR A 247 -15.49 -9.80 -11.20
CA TYR A 247 -16.95 -9.80 -11.33
C TYR A 247 -17.45 -9.09 -12.61
N VAL A 248 -16.72 -8.12 -13.15
CA VAL A 248 -17.09 -7.47 -14.42
C VAL A 248 -17.23 -8.51 -15.56
N LEU A 249 -16.33 -9.50 -15.63
CA LEU A 249 -16.41 -10.59 -16.60
C LEU A 249 -17.54 -11.56 -16.28
N PHE A 250 -17.76 -11.85 -15.00
CA PHE A 250 -18.91 -12.66 -14.56
C PHE A 250 -20.23 -11.99 -14.97
N LEU A 251 -20.38 -10.69 -14.69
CA LEU A 251 -21.58 -9.92 -15.05
C LEU A 251 -21.79 -9.89 -16.57
N LEU A 252 -20.72 -9.71 -17.36
CA LEU A 252 -20.82 -9.76 -18.82
C LEU A 252 -21.31 -11.12 -19.31
N ALA A 253 -20.73 -12.20 -18.78
CA ALA A 253 -21.12 -13.57 -19.14
C ALA A 253 -22.58 -13.85 -18.75
N LEU A 254 -22.96 -13.45 -17.53
CA LEU A 254 -24.33 -13.59 -17.03
C LEU A 254 -25.33 -12.78 -17.88
N ALA A 255 -24.97 -11.56 -18.28
CA ALA A 255 -25.79 -10.68 -19.11
C ALA A 255 -26.05 -11.30 -20.50
N VAL A 256 -25.02 -11.91 -21.11
CA VAL A 256 -25.17 -12.63 -22.38
C VAL A 256 -26.07 -13.86 -22.20
N LEU A 257 -25.85 -14.66 -21.15
CA LEU A 257 -26.68 -15.80 -20.82
C LEU A 257 -28.15 -15.37 -20.57
N ALA A 258 -28.38 -14.32 -19.80
CA ALA A 258 -29.71 -13.75 -19.58
C ALA A 258 -30.37 -13.32 -20.90
N GLY A 259 -29.61 -12.77 -21.85
CA GLY A 259 -30.09 -12.50 -23.21
C GLY A 259 -30.54 -13.76 -23.95
N TYR A 260 -29.74 -14.83 -23.91
CA TYR A 260 -30.15 -16.14 -24.47
C TYR A 260 -31.40 -16.71 -23.79
N GLY A 261 -31.49 -16.64 -22.46
CA GLY A 261 -32.65 -17.10 -21.70
C GLY A 261 -33.91 -16.31 -22.02
N THR A 262 -33.79 -14.98 -22.13
CA THR A 262 -34.87 -14.09 -22.56
C THR A 262 -35.37 -14.51 -23.96
N ALA A 263 -34.48 -14.68 -24.93
CA ALA A 263 -34.84 -15.11 -26.28
C ALA A 263 -35.54 -16.46 -26.30
N TRP A 264 -35.05 -17.42 -25.49
CA TRP A 264 -35.67 -18.73 -25.34
C TRP A 264 -37.06 -18.64 -24.71
N ALA A 265 -37.25 -17.89 -23.64
CA ALA A 265 -38.53 -17.69 -22.96
C ALA A 265 -39.56 -17.07 -23.90
N LEU A 266 -39.19 -16.00 -24.61
CA LEU A 266 -40.05 -15.32 -25.58
C LEU A 266 -40.42 -16.21 -26.77
N SER A 267 -39.55 -17.12 -27.20
CA SER A 267 -39.85 -18.10 -28.26
C SER A 267 -40.94 -19.12 -27.87
N ARG A 268 -41.21 -19.25 -26.57
CA ARG A 268 -42.26 -20.15 -26.05
C ARG A 268 -43.63 -19.48 -25.96
N VAL A 269 -43.63 -18.16 -25.72
CA VAL A 269 -44.84 -17.34 -25.65
C VAL A 269 -45.38 -16.98 -27.03
N GLY A 270 -44.49 -16.78 -28.02
CA GLY A 270 -44.84 -16.55 -29.41
C GLY A 270 -45.10 -17.83 -30.18
N GLY A 271 -46.15 -18.61 -29.86
CA GLY A 271 -46.57 -19.80 -30.65
C GLY A 271 -46.86 -19.42 -32.11
N ARG A 272 -46.88 -20.43 -33.03
CA ARG A 272 -47.03 -20.30 -34.52
C ARG A 272 -48.21 -19.44 -35.03
N GLY A 273 -48.96 -18.76 -34.19
CA GLY A 273 -50.05 -17.85 -34.51
C GLY A 273 -50.13 -16.68 -33.49
N GLY A 274 -49.13 -16.47 -32.62
CA GLY A 274 -49.16 -15.46 -31.57
C GLY A 274 -49.14 -14.05 -32.12
N ARG A 275 -50.11 -13.24 -31.76
CA ARG A 275 -50.21 -11.82 -32.09
C ARG A 275 -48.95 -11.09 -31.63
N PHE A 276 -48.35 -10.37 -32.53
CA PHE A 276 -47.14 -9.54 -32.33
C PHE A 276 -47.11 -8.70 -31.01
N PRO A 277 -48.26 -8.26 -30.45
CA PRO A 277 -48.33 -7.56 -29.15
C PRO A 277 -47.84 -8.38 -27.94
N ALA A 278 -48.17 -9.67 -27.83
CA ALA A 278 -47.85 -10.46 -26.65
C ALA A 278 -46.34 -10.68 -26.47
N TYR A 279 -45.58 -10.94 -27.55
CA TYR A 279 -44.13 -11.08 -27.49
C TYR A 279 -43.44 -9.81 -26.98
N ARG A 280 -43.88 -8.60 -27.46
CA ARG A 280 -43.34 -7.31 -27.00
C ARG A 280 -43.71 -7.03 -25.56
N ALA A 281 -44.95 -7.31 -25.15
CA ALA A 281 -45.42 -7.12 -23.80
C ALA A 281 -44.61 -7.95 -22.78
N TRP A 282 -44.39 -9.23 -23.04
CA TRP A 282 -43.55 -10.09 -22.21
C TRP A 282 -42.10 -9.65 -22.20
N GLY A 283 -41.54 -9.18 -23.32
CA GLY A 283 -40.21 -8.59 -23.40
C GLY A 283 -40.07 -7.34 -22.54
N ALA A 284 -41.08 -6.47 -22.56
CA ALA A 284 -41.14 -5.28 -21.69
C ALA A 284 -41.25 -5.64 -20.21
N VAL A 285 -42.08 -6.64 -19.84
CA VAL A 285 -42.18 -7.14 -18.47
C VAL A 285 -40.84 -7.68 -17.95
N LEU A 286 -40.16 -8.51 -18.73
CA LEU A 286 -38.83 -9.03 -18.34
C LEU A 286 -37.78 -7.91 -18.20
N LEU A 287 -37.82 -6.92 -19.09
CA LEU A 287 -36.93 -5.77 -18.98
C LEU A 287 -37.24 -4.94 -17.74
N ALA A 288 -38.54 -4.67 -17.47
CA ALA A 288 -38.99 -3.92 -16.31
C ALA A 288 -38.62 -4.64 -15.00
N LEU A 289 -38.75 -5.98 -14.96
CA LEU A 289 -38.37 -6.78 -13.81
C LEU A 289 -36.86 -6.65 -13.51
N VAL A 290 -36.01 -6.84 -14.53
CA VAL A 290 -34.57 -6.69 -14.40
C VAL A 290 -34.19 -5.26 -14.03
N ALA A 291 -34.88 -4.25 -14.60
CA ALA A 291 -34.67 -2.87 -14.24
C ALA A 291 -35.01 -2.60 -12.77
N LEU A 292 -36.17 -3.05 -12.31
CA LEU A 292 -36.63 -2.87 -10.93
C LEU A 292 -35.67 -3.49 -9.90
N GLU A 293 -35.14 -4.68 -10.17
CA GLU A 293 -34.15 -5.36 -9.32
C GLU A 293 -32.83 -4.60 -9.21
N ASN A 294 -32.50 -3.73 -10.16
CA ASN A 294 -31.26 -2.98 -10.21
C ASN A 294 -31.46 -1.49 -9.88
N VAL A 295 -32.64 -1.09 -9.36
CA VAL A 295 -32.87 0.27 -8.85
C VAL A 295 -32.17 0.41 -7.50
N ASN A 296 -31.24 1.36 -7.43
CA ASN A 296 -30.49 1.70 -6.21
C ASN A 296 -30.71 3.18 -5.91
N LEU A 297 -31.55 3.46 -4.92
CA LEU A 297 -31.92 4.82 -4.51
C LEU A 297 -32.07 4.88 -2.98
N PRO A 298 -31.59 5.93 -2.30
CA PRO A 298 -30.77 7.00 -2.89
C PRO A 298 -29.37 6.49 -3.30
N VAL A 299 -28.79 7.12 -4.29
CA VAL A 299 -27.36 6.90 -4.60
C VAL A 299 -26.55 7.58 -3.50
N PRO A 300 -25.68 6.87 -2.75
CA PRO A 300 -24.85 7.48 -1.73
C PRO A 300 -23.88 8.47 -2.39
N MET A 301 -24.06 9.74 -2.11
CA MET A 301 -23.18 10.82 -2.56
C MET A 301 -22.87 11.73 -1.39
N VAL A 302 -21.64 12.21 -1.33
CA VAL A 302 -21.20 13.23 -0.37
C VAL A 302 -21.28 14.59 -1.07
N GLU A 303 -21.86 15.57 -0.39
CA GLU A 303 -21.84 16.94 -0.88
C GLU A 303 -20.42 17.51 -0.70
N VAL A 304 -19.80 17.88 -1.82
CA VAL A 304 -18.46 18.48 -1.82
C VAL A 304 -18.62 19.99 -1.94
N PRO A 305 -18.00 20.80 -1.07
CA PRO A 305 -18.06 22.25 -1.14
C PRO A 305 -17.64 22.79 -2.50
N HIS A 306 -18.47 23.63 -3.10
CA HIS A 306 -18.22 24.25 -4.41
C HIS A 306 -18.68 25.71 -4.45
N GLY A 307 -18.23 26.48 -5.41
CA GLY A 307 -18.64 27.89 -5.59
C GLY A 307 -18.44 28.70 -4.31
N GLY A 308 -19.55 29.24 -3.75
CA GLY A 308 -19.53 30.02 -2.51
C GLY A 308 -19.12 29.23 -1.26
N GLY A 309 -19.28 27.90 -1.27
CA GLY A 309 -18.95 27.01 -0.16
C GLY A 309 -17.47 26.64 -0.03
N ILE A 310 -16.61 27.06 -0.97
CA ILE A 310 -15.16 26.81 -0.85
C ILE A 310 -14.61 27.57 0.35
N PRO A 311 -13.85 26.91 1.26
CA PRO A 311 -13.25 27.56 2.42
C PRO A 311 -12.38 28.77 2.05
N GLN A 312 -12.39 29.80 2.91
CA GLN A 312 -11.73 31.07 2.62
C GLN A 312 -10.20 30.92 2.51
N ALA A 313 -9.61 29.95 3.21
CA ALA A 313 -8.19 29.66 3.14
C ALA A 313 -7.72 29.37 1.70
N TYR A 314 -8.48 28.57 0.94
CA TYR A 314 -8.11 28.22 -0.43
C TYR A 314 -8.27 29.39 -1.40
N ARG A 315 -9.19 30.33 -1.14
CA ARG A 315 -9.33 31.57 -1.89
C ARG A 315 -8.24 32.59 -1.57
N TRP A 316 -7.79 32.57 -0.33
CA TRP A 316 -6.65 33.40 0.10
C TRP A 316 -5.38 32.88 -0.58
N LEU A 317 -5.13 31.58 -0.52
CA LEU A 317 -3.99 30.90 -1.14
C LEU A 317 -3.93 31.08 -2.67
N GLU A 318 -5.08 31.13 -3.35
CA GLU A 318 -5.10 31.34 -4.82
C GLU A 318 -4.27 32.57 -5.24
N LYS A 319 -4.23 33.61 -4.41
CA LYS A 319 -3.59 34.91 -4.69
C LYS A 319 -2.12 34.98 -4.30
N GLU A 320 -1.66 34.08 -3.44
CA GLU A 320 -0.30 34.09 -2.91
C GLU A 320 0.62 33.17 -3.70
N GLU A 321 1.92 33.40 -3.66
CA GLU A 321 2.91 32.40 -4.07
C GLU A 321 3.26 31.54 -2.86
N ALA A 322 2.89 30.25 -2.89
CA ALA A 322 3.01 29.38 -1.74
C ALA A 322 3.38 27.94 -2.11
N VAL A 323 4.12 27.30 -1.23
CA VAL A 323 4.24 25.86 -1.09
C VAL A 323 3.61 25.51 0.24
N ILE A 324 2.61 24.65 0.25
CA ILE A 324 1.75 24.48 1.43
C ILE A 324 1.80 23.07 2.01
N ILE A 325 1.47 22.98 3.29
CA ILE A 325 1.05 21.77 3.98
C ILE A 325 -0.24 22.06 4.75
N GLU A 326 -1.17 21.12 4.74
CA GLU A 326 -2.41 21.22 5.51
C GLU A 326 -2.33 20.31 6.74
N LEU A 327 -2.53 20.91 7.91
CA LEU A 327 -2.42 20.28 9.24
C LEU A 327 -3.65 20.62 10.12
N PRO A 328 -3.97 19.79 11.13
CA PRO A 328 -3.36 18.51 11.47
C PRO A 328 -3.50 17.48 10.36
N THR A 329 -2.63 16.46 10.38
CA THR A 329 -2.70 15.36 9.42
C THR A 329 -3.99 14.56 9.55
N LEU A 330 -4.44 14.36 10.80
CA LEU A 330 -5.71 13.74 11.22
C LEU A 330 -6.31 14.54 12.38
N GLY A 331 -7.56 14.25 12.75
CA GLY A 331 -8.19 14.84 13.93
C GLY A 331 -7.40 14.51 15.20
N LEU A 332 -7.03 15.56 15.97
CA LEU A 332 -6.18 15.41 17.17
C LEU A 332 -6.86 14.73 18.36
N GLY A 333 -8.16 14.36 18.25
CA GLY A 333 -8.90 13.66 19.29
C GLY A 333 -8.98 12.16 19.10
N GLU A 334 -8.58 11.66 17.94
CA GLU A 334 -8.58 10.23 17.66
C GLU A 334 -7.23 9.64 18.03
N GLU A 335 -7.22 8.45 18.66
CA GLU A 335 -5.98 7.73 19.01
C GLU A 335 -5.31 7.17 17.74
N HIS A 336 -4.82 8.05 16.88
CA HIS A 336 -4.07 7.68 15.68
C HIS A 336 -2.57 7.77 15.95
N ARG A 337 -2.11 7.08 17.00
CA ARG A 337 -0.68 6.98 17.28
C ARG A 337 -0.09 5.84 16.45
N TYR A 338 1.03 6.12 15.80
CA TYR A 338 1.86 5.07 15.22
C TYR A 338 2.40 4.20 16.35
N ASP A 339 2.11 2.93 16.34
CA ASP A 339 2.48 2.00 17.42
C ASP A 339 3.98 1.77 17.54
N ARG A 340 4.74 2.08 16.50
CA ARG A 340 6.20 1.91 16.48
C ARG A 340 6.87 2.89 15.52
N LEU A 341 8.12 3.25 15.83
CA LEU A 341 9.03 4.02 14.96
C LEU A 341 9.21 3.42 13.55
N LEU A 342 8.87 2.15 13.33
CA LEU A 342 8.98 1.43 12.06
C LEU A 342 7.64 1.26 11.32
N ASP A 343 6.50 1.43 11.98
CA ASP A 343 5.16 1.26 11.40
C ASP A 343 4.61 2.63 10.95
N PHE A 344 5.08 3.14 9.83
CA PHE A 344 4.66 4.43 9.26
C PHE A 344 3.30 4.42 8.56
N LEU A 345 2.41 3.48 8.90
CA LEU A 345 1.06 3.41 8.36
C LEU A 345 0.07 3.86 9.43
N PRO A 346 -0.85 4.79 9.12
CA PRO A 346 -1.91 5.18 10.04
C PRO A 346 -2.77 3.96 10.42
N ARG A 347 -3.24 3.89 11.67
CA ARG A 347 -4.12 2.80 12.17
C ARG A 347 -5.42 2.69 11.36
N ASP A 348 -5.97 3.82 10.90
CA ASP A 348 -7.10 3.85 9.98
C ASP A 348 -6.71 4.52 8.64
N PRO A 349 -6.27 3.73 7.65
CA PRO A 349 -5.95 4.24 6.32
C PRO A 349 -7.13 4.86 5.58
N HIS A 350 -8.38 4.54 5.97
CA HIS A 350 -9.58 5.03 5.28
C HIS A 350 -9.90 6.47 5.66
N ALA A 351 -9.95 6.81 6.96
CA ALA A 351 -10.18 8.18 7.42
C ALA A 351 -9.13 9.13 6.84
N TYR A 352 -7.88 8.70 6.86
CA TYR A 352 -6.77 9.44 6.29
C TYR A 352 -6.90 9.67 4.78
N SER A 353 -7.29 8.66 4.03
CA SER A 353 -7.46 8.76 2.58
C SER A 353 -8.62 9.67 2.16
N GLU A 354 -9.67 9.73 2.95
CA GLU A 354 -10.81 10.62 2.71
C GLU A 354 -10.41 12.08 2.88
N LEU A 355 -9.70 12.41 3.97
CA LEU A 355 -9.22 13.76 4.24
C LEU A 355 -8.22 14.23 3.18
N GLU A 356 -7.25 13.38 2.84
CA GLU A 356 -6.30 13.67 1.77
C GLU A 356 -6.98 13.80 0.39
N GLY A 357 -8.04 13.03 0.14
CA GLY A 357 -8.87 13.18 -1.07
C GLY A 357 -9.52 14.56 -1.16
N LEU A 358 -10.01 15.10 -0.05
CA LEU A 358 -10.57 16.48 0.01
C LEU A 358 -9.48 17.54 -0.21
N ARG A 359 -8.29 17.37 0.39
CA ARG A 359 -7.14 18.26 0.18
C ARG A 359 -6.73 18.30 -1.29
N VAL A 360 -6.65 17.12 -1.93
CA VAL A 360 -6.41 17.02 -3.39
C VAL A 360 -7.51 17.72 -4.19
N TYR A 361 -8.77 17.57 -3.81
CA TYR A 361 -9.88 18.28 -4.46
C TYR A 361 -9.72 19.79 -4.36
N PHE A 362 -9.41 20.33 -3.16
CA PHE A 362 -9.22 21.77 -2.98
C PHE A 362 -7.98 22.31 -3.68
N SER A 363 -6.98 21.46 -3.97
CA SER A 363 -5.80 21.87 -4.74
C SER A 363 -6.17 22.39 -6.14
N ALA A 364 -7.31 21.97 -6.71
CA ALA A 364 -7.81 22.48 -7.97
C ALA A 364 -8.21 23.96 -7.91
N TYR A 365 -8.52 24.49 -6.72
CA TYR A 365 -8.88 25.89 -6.50
C TYR A 365 -7.66 26.76 -6.24
N HIS A 366 -6.81 26.39 -5.27
CA HIS A 366 -5.64 27.23 -4.93
C HIS A 366 -4.46 27.02 -5.90
N ARG A 367 -4.32 25.88 -6.57
CA ARG A 367 -3.28 25.55 -7.56
C ARG A 367 -1.84 25.70 -7.05
N LYS A 368 -1.64 25.52 -5.74
CA LYS A 368 -0.32 25.59 -5.11
C LYS A 368 0.32 24.21 -5.06
N ARG A 369 1.64 24.16 -5.01
CA ARG A 369 2.36 22.94 -4.63
C ARG A 369 1.99 22.61 -3.19
N THR A 370 1.63 21.37 -2.94
CA THR A 370 1.27 20.89 -1.61
C THR A 370 2.04 19.62 -1.27
N VAL A 371 2.37 19.48 0.02
CA VAL A 371 2.91 18.22 0.57
C VAL A 371 1.82 17.15 0.66
N ASN A 372 0.58 17.56 0.90
CA ASN A 372 -0.58 16.70 1.00
C ASN A 372 -0.93 16.07 -0.34
N GLY A 373 -1.41 14.83 -0.31
CA GLY A 373 -1.87 14.17 -1.52
C GLY A 373 -2.24 12.70 -1.30
N TYR A 374 -3.05 12.19 -2.21
CA TYR A 374 -3.48 10.80 -2.20
C TYR A 374 -3.54 10.23 -3.62
N SER A 375 -2.89 9.11 -3.84
CA SER A 375 -2.90 8.41 -5.12
C SER A 375 -3.08 6.89 -4.99
N GLY A 376 -3.46 6.42 -3.80
CA GLY A 376 -3.54 4.98 -3.47
C GLY A 376 -2.20 4.34 -3.08
N TYR A 377 -1.11 5.10 -3.15
CA TYR A 377 0.22 4.79 -2.64
C TYR A 377 0.80 6.02 -1.99
N PHE A 378 1.47 5.82 -0.85
CA PHE A 378 2.18 6.89 -0.18
C PHE A 378 3.69 6.67 -0.37
N PRO A 379 4.43 7.63 -0.94
CA PRO A 379 5.89 7.61 -0.95
C PRO A 379 6.46 7.51 0.46
N TYR A 380 7.67 6.99 0.57
CA TYR A 380 8.33 6.90 1.87
C TYR A 380 8.51 8.27 2.53
N SER A 381 8.93 9.29 1.77
CA SER A 381 9.06 10.67 2.23
C SER A 381 7.74 11.22 2.78
N TYR A 382 6.62 10.96 2.10
CA TYR A 382 5.29 11.37 2.56
C TYR A 382 4.97 10.82 3.95
N ASN A 383 5.11 9.50 4.14
CA ASN A 383 4.85 8.87 5.44
C ASN A 383 5.77 9.43 6.53
N ARG A 384 7.04 9.71 6.21
CA ARG A 384 8.00 10.31 7.14
C ARG A 384 7.62 11.74 7.53
N ILE A 385 7.23 12.57 6.58
CA ILE A 385 6.76 13.93 6.86
C ILE A 385 5.58 13.91 7.83
N PHE A 386 4.59 13.09 7.56
CA PHE A 386 3.40 13.05 8.40
C PHE A 386 3.66 12.46 9.79
N TYR A 387 4.57 11.51 9.90
CA TYR A 387 5.04 11.03 11.20
C TYR A 387 5.70 12.14 12.03
N GLU A 388 6.58 12.93 11.42
CA GLU A 388 7.22 14.08 12.09
C GLU A 388 6.18 15.16 12.45
N MET A 389 5.19 15.41 11.59
CA MET A 389 4.15 16.43 11.79
C MET A 389 3.13 16.07 12.89
N GLU A 390 3.12 14.86 13.45
CA GLU A 390 2.32 14.56 14.64
C GLU A 390 2.71 15.44 15.84
N ALA A 391 3.98 15.87 15.90
CA ALA A 391 4.51 16.75 16.93
C ALA A 391 4.35 18.25 16.62
N PHE A 392 3.65 18.61 15.55
CA PHE A 392 3.45 20.00 15.19
C PHE A 392 2.49 20.73 16.18
N PRO A 393 2.79 21.99 16.57
CA PRO A 393 3.98 22.75 16.22
C PRO A 393 5.15 22.50 17.20
N SER A 394 6.28 22.13 16.65
CA SER A 394 7.55 22.05 17.39
C SER A 394 8.67 22.62 16.51
N LEU A 395 9.80 23.02 17.10
CA LEU A 395 10.94 23.52 16.32
C LEU A 395 11.41 22.50 15.29
N ARG A 396 11.46 21.22 15.65
CA ARG A 396 11.80 20.12 14.74
C ARG A 396 10.89 20.07 13.51
N CYS A 397 9.59 20.24 13.69
CA CYS A 397 8.63 20.28 12.59
C CYS A 397 8.86 21.51 11.70
N VAL A 398 9.10 22.68 12.29
CA VAL A 398 9.35 23.92 11.54
C VAL A 398 10.62 23.80 10.72
N GLU A 399 11.72 23.30 11.29
CA GLU A 399 12.97 23.05 10.56
C GLU A 399 12.80 22.06 9.41
N LEU A 400 11.98 21.01 9.59
CA LEU A 400 11.64 20.09 8.50
C LEU A 400 10.86 20.80 7.39
N LEU A 401 9.85 21.61 7.73
CA LEU A 401 9.08 22.37 6.76
C LEU A 401 9.95 23.36 5.97
N GLN A 402 10.87 24.05 6.67
CA GLN A 402 11.87 24.92 6.06
C GLN A 402 12.75 24.16 5.06
N GLY A 403 13.22 22.98 5.47
CA GLY A 403 14.04 22.11 4.63
C GLY A 403 13.32 21.56 3.39
N LEU A 404 12.02 21.40 3.47
CA LEU A 404 11.16 21.01 2.34
C LEU A 404 10.77 22.21 1.45
N GLY A 405 11.13 23.44 1.85
CA GLY A 405 10.73 24.67 1.14
C GLY A 405 9.24 24.96 1.26
N VAL A 406 8.59 24.47 2.32
CA VAL A 406 7.21 24.82 2.66
C VAL A 406 7.18 26.25 3.19
N THR A 407 6.33 27.09 2.61
CA THR A 407 6.20 28.50 2.98
C THR A 407 4.98 28.79 3.83
N HIS A 408 3.94 27.93 3.75
CA HIS A 408 2.71 28.16 4.49
C HIS A 408 2.12 26.86 5.03
N VAL A 409 1.57 26.92 6.23
CA VAL A 409 0.78 25.87 6.85
C VAL A 409 -0.68 26.31 6.88
N VAL A 410 -1.58 25.47 6.37
CA VAL A 410 -3.02 25.63 6.57
C VAL A 410 -3.42 24.80 7.78
N TRP A 411 -3.77 25.48 8.86
CA TRP A 411 -4.18 24.85 10.10
C TRP A 411 -5.70 24.78 10.18
N HIS A 412 -6.27 23.58 10.35
CA HIS A 412 -7.71 23.31 10.39
C HIS A 412 -8.21 23.16 11.82
N TRP A 413 -8.98 24.12 12.31
CA TRP A 413 -9.53 24.10 13.68
C TRP A 413 -10.63 23.07 13.88
N ASP A 414 -11.36 22.68 12.81
CA ASP A 414 -12.36 21.63 12.83
C ASP A 414 -11.79 20.23 13.11
N LEU A 415 -10.48 20.07 12.95
CA LEU A 415 -9.75 18.84 13.28
C LEU A 415 -9.15 18.88 14.71
N VAL A 416 -9.33 19.97 15.45
CA VAL A 416 -8.79 20.14 16.81
C VAL A 416 -9.92 20.02 17.82
N PRO A 417 -9.81 19.16 18.84
CA PRO A 417 -10.80 19.10 19.92
C PRO A 417 -10.93 20.44 20.63
N PRO A 418 -12.15 20.90 20.97
CA PRO A 418 -12.37 22.20 21.59
C PRO A 418 -11.58 22.43 22.88
N GLU A 419 -11.37 21.39 23.68
CA GLU A 419 -10.58 21.42 24.91
C GLU A 419 -9.10 21.69 24.66
N ARG A 420 -8.58 21.40 23.47
CA ARG A 420 -7.17 21.63 23.10
C ARG A 420 -6.95 22.91 22.28
N GLU A 421 -8.00 23.57 21.81
CA GLU A 421 -7.83 24.79 20.98
C GLU A 421 -6.99 25.87 21.68
N GLY A 422 -7.23 26.13 22.97
CA GLY A 422 -6.50 27.14 23.73
C GLY A 422 -5.01 26.84 23.87
N GLU A 423 -4.64 25.56 23.97
CA GLU A 423 -3.27 25.09 23.98
C GLU A 423 -2.61 25.32 22.61
N TYR A 424 -3.23 24.81 21.54
CA TYR A 424 -2.68 24.94 20.19
C TYR A 424 -2.56 26.39 19.71
N ARG A 425 -3.53 27.26 20.07
CA ARG A 425 -3.44 28.69 19.76
C ARG A 425 -2.19 29.33 20.36
N ARG A 426 -1.89 29.05 21.63
CA ARG A 426 -0.68 29.54 22.27
C ARG A 426 0.59 29.00 21.63
N ARG A 427 0.64 27.68 21.39
CA ARG A 427 1.81 27.01 20.80
C ARG A 427 2.10 27.53 19.39
N LEU A 428 1.08 27.59 18.51
CA LEU A 428 1.24 28.08 17.14
C LEU A 428 1.78 29.52 17.08
N LEU A 429 1.37 30.39 18.05
CA LEU A 429 1.80 31.75 18.10
C LEU A 429 3.18 31.95 18.80
N SER A 430 3.63 30.99 19.59
CA SER A 430 4.91 31.04 20.31
C SER A 430 6.03 30.24 19.67
N THR A 431 5.73 29.36 18.72
CA THR A 431 6.74 28.50 18.09
C THR A 431 7.63 29.35 17.16
N PRO A 432 8.95 29.36 17.38
CA PRO A 432 9.88 30.09 16.52
C PRO A 432 9.78 29.62 15.06
N GLY A 433 9.89 30.57 14.12
CA GLY A 433 9.80 30.27 12.68
C GLY A 433 8.38 30.14 12.13
N LEU A 434 7.35 30.33 12.99
CA LEU A 434 5.94 30.41 12.55
C LEU A 434 5.38 31.80 12.78
N ARG A 435 4.65 32.35 11.82
CA ARG A 435 3.96 33.64 11.92
C ARG A 435 2.51 33.51 11.41
N LEU A 436 1.54 34.01 12.16
CA LEU A 436 0.15 34.06 11.70
C LEU A 436 0.02 35.05 10.53
N ALA A 437 -0.26 34.55 9.34
CA ALA A 437 -0.49 35.35 8.14
C ALA A 437 -1.98 35.73 7.98
N ALA A 438 -2.91 34.82 8.28
CA ALA A 438 -4.34 35.11 8.23
C ALA A 438 -5.14 34.25 9.22
N ASP A 439 -6.13 34.85 9.87
CA ASP A 439 -7.20 34.15 10.62
C ASP A 439 -8.48 34.21 9.77
N LEU A 440 -8.93 33.05 9.32
CA LEU A 440 -10.07 32.92 8.40
C LEU A 440 -11.25 32.17 9.08
N GLY A 441 -11.33 32.26 10.39
CA GLY A 441 -12.33 31.62 11.21
C GLY A 441 -12.02 30.13 11.45
N GLY A 442 -12.50 29.25 10.61
CA GLY A 442 -12.26 27.79 10.73
C GLY A 442 -10.85 27.34 10.36
N GLN A 443 -10.07 28.18 9.67
CA GLN A 443 -8.68 27.89 9.30
C GLN A 443 -7.76 29.07 9.63
N TRP A 444 -6.54 28.73 10.06
CA TRP A 444 -5.44 29.69 10.13
C TRP A 444 -4.44 29.43 9.01
N ILE A 445 -3.91 30.49 8.43
CA ILE A 445 -2.73 30.42 7.56
C ILE A 445 -1.52 30.89 8.37
N LEU A 446 -0.56 30.00 8.54
CA LEU A 446 0.70 30.30 9.19
C LEU A 446 1.79 30.36 8.13
N GLU A 447 2.57 31.44 8.13
CA GLU A 447 3.76 31.56 7.30
C GLU A 447 4.92 30.87 8.02
N VAL A 448 5.70 30.09 7.25
CA VAL A 448 6.93 29.46 7.71
C VAL A 448 8.10 30.36 7.28
N GLU A 449 8.86 30.85 8.22
CA GLU A 449 10.05 31.69 7.96
C GLU A 449 11.09 30.91 7.17
N GLU A 450 11.84 31.58 6.31
CA GLU A 450 12.93 30.95 5.56
C GLU A 450 13.99 30.38 6.51
N GLY A 451 14.41 29.13 6.28
CA GLY A 451 15.47 28.47 7.04
C GLY A 451 16.54 27.88 6.12
N GLY A 452 17.73 27.69 6.64
CA GLY A 452 18.81 27.00 5.94
C GLY A 452 18.72 25.49 6.08
N VAL A 453 19.25 24.76 5.08
CA VAL A 453 19.45 23.31 5.15
C VAL A 453 20.86 22.96 4.72
N SER A 454 21.46 21.94 5.33
CA SER A 454 22.71 21.34 4.89
C SER A 454 22.48 20.30 3.81
N ARG A 455 23.54 19.94 3.11
CA ARG A 455 23.48 18.95 2.04
C ARG A 455 23.69 17.54 2.61
N PRO A 456 23.13 16.49 1.97
CA PRO A 456 23.42 15.11 2.37
C PRO A 456 24.91 14.75 2.33
N ASP A 457 25.69 15.38 1.46
CA ASP A 457 27.16 15.18 1.37
C ASP A 457 27.91 15.68 2.60
N ASP A 458 27.33 16.60 3.39
CA ASP A 458 27.91 17.14 4.62
C ASP A 458 27.77 16.18 5.80
N LEU A 459 27.00 15.08 5.65
CA LEU A 459 26.80 14.09 6.70
C LEU A 459 28.05 13.23 6.92
N GLU A 460 28.35 13.00 8.18
CA GLU A 460 29.39 12.05 8.59
C GLU A 460 28.84 10.63 8.59
N LEU A 461 29.63 9.70 8.03
CA LEU A 461 29.29 8.29 7.91
C LEU A 461 30.33 7.43 8.62
N GLU A 462 29.86 6.50 9.45
CA GLU A 462 30.69 5.51 10.12
C GLU A 462 30.08 4.11 9.94
N ALA A 463 30.84 3.16 9.42
CA ALA A 463 30.37 1.80 9.31
C ALA A 463 30.60 1.05 10.63
N LEU A 464 29.55 0.41 11.11
CA LEU A 464 29.53 -0.37 12.37
C LEU A 464 29.53 -1.85 12.00
N VAL A 465 30.67 -2.52 12.23
CA VAL A 465 30.87 -3.90 11.84
C VAL A 465 31.20 -4.73 13.08
N PRO A 466 30.59 -5.93 13.26
CA PRO A 466 31.01 -6.85 14.30
C PRO A 466 32.46 -7.29 14.07
N GLU A 467 33.29 -7.22 15.13
CA GLU A 467 34.69 -7.64 15.04
C GLU A 467 34.83 -9.12 14.73
N VAL A 468 33.87 -9.92 15.17
CA VAL A 468 33.83 -11.36 14.97
C VAL A 468 32.43 -11.80 14.56
N VAL A 469 32.35 -12.73 13.61
CA VAL A 469 31.10 -13.34 13.13
C VAL A 469 31.19 -14.86 13.15
N ARG A 470 30.06 -15.55 13.11
CA ARG A 470 29.96 -17.01 13.13
C ARG A 470 30.12 -17.59 11.73
N PRO A 471 30.82 -18.73 11.57
CA PRO A 471 31.07 -19.35 10.27
C PRO A 471 29.78 -19.72 9.54
N GLY A 472 29.65 -19.27 8.29
CA GLY A 472 28.54 -19.61 7.39
C GLY A 472 27.18 -19.02 7.76
N GLU A 473 27.08 -18.28 8.86
CA GLU A 473 25.83 -17.66 9.33
C GLU A 473 25.65 -16.24 8.75
N PRO A 474 24.40 -15.76 8.62
CA PRO A 474 24.16 -14.36 8.32
C PRO A 474 24.52 -13.47 9.50
N PHE A 475 24.96 -12.24 9.23
CA PHE A 475 25.25 -11.26 10.26
C PHE A 475 24.76 -9.86 9.86
N ASN A 476 24.53 -9.01 10.86
CA ASN A 476 24.11 -7.63 10.67
C ASN A 476 25.30 -6.70 10.91
N LEU A 477 25.41 -5.69 10.07
CA LEU A 477 26.30 -4.55 10.20
C LEU A 477 25.47 -3.28 10.06
N GLY A 478 26.00 -2.12 10.46
CA GLY A 478 25.29 -0.86 10.42
C GLY A 478 26.08 0.24 9.74
N LEU A 479 25.38 1.29 9.37
CA LEU A 479 25.96 2.54 8.96
C LEU A 479 25.41 3.64 9.87
N ALA A 480 26.23 4.20 10.73
CA ALA A 480 25.91 5.39 11.50
C ALA A 480 26.03 6.63 10.60
N VAL A 481 25.00 7.47 10.63
CA VAL A 481 24.92 8.72 9.88
C VAL A 481 24.72 9.84 10.90
N ARG A 482 25.55 10.85 10.89
CA ARG A 482 25.45 12.02 11.79
C ARG A 482 25.46 13.31 11.01
N ASN A 483 24.63 14.27 11.43
CA ASN A 483 24.66 15.62 10.92
C ASN A 483 25.59 16.51 11.81
N PRO A 484 26.84 16.77 11.44
CA PRO A 484 27.75 17.61 12.24
C PRO A 484 27.50 19.09 12.02
N THR A 485 26.65 19.50 11.11
CA THR A 485 26.42 20.90 10.72
C THR A 485 25.47 21.59 11.70
N PRO A 486 25.47 22.91 11.76
CA PRO A 486 24.51 23.67 12.57
C PRO A 486 23.12 23.79 11.93
N LEU A 487 22.91 23.22 10.74
CA LEU A 487 21.67 23.28 9.98
C LEU A 487 21.05 21.86 9.84
N PRO A 488 19.74 21.74 9.78
CA PRO A 488 19.10 20.45 9.53
C PRO A 488 19.40 19.93 8.13
N THR A 489 19.40 18.62 7.96
CA THR A 489 19.49 17.94 6.66
C THR A 489 18.16 17.25 6.34
N VAL A 490 17.64 17.47 5.14
CA VAL A 490 16.46 16.77 4.61
C VAL A 490 16.87 16.00 3.37
N VAL A 491 16.53 14.70 3.34
CA VAL A 491 16.79 13.81 2.21
C VAL A 491 15.46 13.48 1.55
N THR A 492 15.19 14.09 0.39
CA THR A 492 13.91 13.94 -0.32
C THR A 492 13.94 12.87 -1.41
N GLU A 493 15.10 12.29 -1.69
CA GLU A 493 15.26 11.25 -2.68
C GLU A 493 14.51 9.97 -2.27
N GLU A 494 13.66 9.48 -3.17
CA GLU A 494 12.91 8.24 -2.98
C GLU A 494 13.71 6.99 -3.34
N GLU A 495 14.83 7.15 -4.04
CA GLU A 495 15.69 6.04 -4.42
C GLU A 495 16.54 5.57 -3.23
N PRO A 496 16.58 4.27 -2.96
CA PRO A 496 17.46 3.74 -1.92
C PRO A 496 18.93 3.88 -2.34
N GLN A 497 19.79 4.10 -1.35
CA GLN A 497 21.24 4.07 -1.53
C GLN A 497 21.71 2.62 -1.75
N GLY A 498 22.38 2.35 -2.87
CA GLY A 498 23.00 1.06 -3.13
C GLY A 498 24.27 0.82 -2.34
N PHE A 499 24.54 -0.43 -1.97
CA PHE A 499 25.82 -0.84 -1.41
C PHE A 499 26.26 -2.20 -1.95
N ARG A 500 27.58 -2.40 -1.92
CA ARG A 500 28.24 -3.65 -2.23
C ARG A 500 29.16 -4.04 -1.07
N LEU A 501 29.00 -5.26 -0.57
CA LEU A 501 29.81 -5.84 0.47
C LEU A 501 30.70 -6.93 -0.16
N VAL A 502 32.01 -6.89 0.09
CA VAL A 502 32.98 -7.86 -0.42
C VAL A 502 33.82 -8.38 0.74
N ILE A 503 33.89 -9.71 0.87
CA ILE A 503 34.74 -10.36 1.86
C ILE A 503 35.83 -11.11 1.13
N THR A 504 37.08 -10.81 1.45
CA THR A 504 38.26 -11.45 0.86
C THR A 504 39.09 -12.17 1.91
N ASP A 505 39.72 -13.26 1.50
CA ASP A 505 40.66 -14.03 2.35
C ASP A 505 42.06 -13.37 2.43
N GLY A 506 42.98 -14.04 3.13
CA GLY A 506 44.36 -13.57 3.29
C GLY A 506 45.20 -13.58 2.01
N GLU A 507 44.75 -14.26 0.96
CA GLU A 507 45.38 -14.31 -0.36
C GLU A 507 44.77 -13.26 -1.31
N GLY A 508 43.71 -12.56 -0.89
CA GLY A 508 43.02 -11.52 -1.67
C GLY A 508 41.93 -12.07 -2.59
N GLU A 509 41.59 -13.35 -2.48
CA GLU A 509 40.47 -13.95 -3.22
C GLU A 509 39.13 -13.60 -2.58
N THR A 510 38.13 -13.27 -3.42
CA THR A 510 36.78 -12.98 -2.94
C THR A 510 36.09 -14.27 -2.51
N VAL A 511 35.72 -14.33 -1.24
CA VAL A 511 35.03 -15.49 -0.64
C VAL A 511 33.52 -15.29 -0.67
N GLU A 512 33.04 -14.08 -0.37
CA GLU A 512 31.61 -13.72 -0.40
C GLU A 512 31.46 -12.31 -0.99
N GLU A 513 30.41 -12.13 -1.77
CA GLU A 513 30.01 -10.82 -2.31
C GLU A 513 28.50 -10.68 -2.19
N GLU A 514 28.06 -9.54 -1.68
CA GLU A 514 26.63 -9.20 -1.56
C GLU A 514 26.37 -7.79 -2.06
N ARG A 515 25.20 -7.59 -2.63
CA ARG A 515 24.68 -6.27 -3.00
C ARG A 515 23.32 -6.07 -2.36
N GLY A 516 23.12 -4.87 -1.87
CA GLY A 516 21.86 -4.47 -1.26
C GLY A 516 21.59 -2.99 -1.42
N SER A 517 20.56 -2.54 -0.78
CA SER A 517 20.23 -1.13 -0.70
C SER A 517 19.56 -0.82 0.63
N PHE A 518 19.70 0.42 1.07
CA PHE A 518 19.05 0.93 2.28
C PHE A 518 18.48 2.33 2.02
N ARG A 519 17.53 2.75 2.85
CA ARG A 519 17.00 4.11 2.79
C ARG A 519 17.76 4.99 3.77
N PRO A 520 18.28 6.14 3.31
CA PRO A 520 18.93 7.11 4.20
C PRO A 520 17.93 7.70 5.20
N PRO A 521 18.40 8.29 6.32
CA PRO A 521 17.53 9.01 7.23
C PRO A 521 16.88 10.18 6.48
N PHE A 522 15.56 10.30 6.63
CA PHE A 522 14.79 11.32 5.92
C PHE A 522 15.10 12.75 6.43
N PHE A 523 15.27 12.89 7.73
CA PHE A 523 15.50 14.17 8.39
C PHE A 523 16.45 13.99 9.57
N LEU A 524 17.43 14.87 9.68
CA LEU A 524 18.36 14.96 10.81
C LEU A 524 18.54 16.43 11.21
N GLN A 525 18.22 16.76 12.46
CA GLN A 525 18.55 18.06 13.02
C GLN A 525 20.08 18.26 13.19
N ALA A 526 20.48 19.47 13.50
CA ALA A 526 21.87 19.76 13.86
C ALA A 526 22.37 18.86 15.00
N GLY A 527 23.47 18.16 14.78
CA GLY A 527 24.08 17.25 15.76
C GLY A 527 23.38 15.89 15.89
N GLU A 528 22.22 15.68 15.28
CA GLU A 528 21.48 14.43 15.35
C GLU A 528 22.16 13.32 14.54
N GLY A 529 22.01 12.07 15.02
CA GLY A 529 22.47 10.88 14.33
C GLY A 529 21.36 9.86 14.15
N ALA A 530 21.55 8.96 13.18
CA ALA A 530 20.71 7.79 12.94
C ALA A 530 21.60 6.61 12.60
N VAL A 531 21.10 5.39 12.80
CA VAL A 531 21.79 4.18 12.40
C VAL A 531 20.93 3.37 11.44
N LEU A 532 21.54 2.92 10.37
CA LEU A 532 20.92 2.18 9.28
C LEU A 532 21.43 0.75 9.33
N PRO A 533 20.58 -0.25 9.55
CA PRO A 533 20.99 -1.64 9.55
C PRO A 533 21.30 -2.11 8.11
N LEU A 534 22.40 -2.82 7.95
CA LEU A 534 22.80 -3.52 6.73
C LEU A 534 22.94 -5.01 7.07
N ARG A 535 22.74 -5.89 6.11
CA ARG A 535 22.83 -7.32 6.34
C ARG A 535 23.73 -8.00 5.33
N CYS A 536 24.57 -8.90 5.83
CA CYS A 536 25.27 -9.89 5.03
C CYS A 536 24.57 -11.25 5.19
N ARG A 537 24.15 -11.86 4.09
CA ARG A 537 23.41 -13.12 4.11
C ARG A 537 24.22 -14.31 4.53
N LYS A 538 25.56 -14.22 4.38
CA LYS A 538 26.43 -15.34 4.68
C LYS A 538 27.85 -14.89 5.02
N ALA A 539 28.33 -15.27 6.20
CA ALA A 539 29.73 -15.14 6.57
C ALA A 539 30.57 -16.24 5.90
N PRO A 540 31.89 -16.05 5.80
CA PRO A 540 32.80 -17.13 5.35
C PRO A 540 32.63 -18.39 6.20
N GLY A 541 32.63 -19.56 5.55
CA GLY A 541 32.40 -20.86 6.23
C GLY A 541 33.58 -21.44 6.99
N LYS A 542 34.79 -20.85 6.88
CA LYS A 542 36.01 -21.30 7.57
C LYS A 542 36.42 -20.28 8.60
N GLU A 543 36.86 -20.74 9.77
CA GLU A 543 37.46 -19.88 10.78
C GLU A 543 38.76 -19.23 10.26
N GLY A 544 38.95 -17.97 10.65
CA GLY A 544 40.09 -17.18 10.23
C GLY A 544 39.84 -15.68 10.25
N TYR A 545 40.77 -14.94 9.71
CA TYR A 545 40.63 -13.48 9.52
C TYR A 545 40.45 -13.17 8.06
N TYR A 546 39.52 -12.31 7.79
CA TYR A 546 39.13 -11.87 6.47
C TYR A 546 39.14 -10.35 6.39
N ARG A 547 39.23 -9.82 5.19
CA ARG A 547 39.01 -8.40 4.92
C ARG A 547 37.58 -8.20 4.44
N LEU A 548 36.85 -7.30 5.08
CA LEU A 548 35.53 -6.88 4.68
C LEU A 548 35.57 -5.45 4.14
N ASP A 549 35.16 -5.28 2.89
CA ASP A 549 35.06 -3.99 2.22
C ASP A 549 33.58 -3.67 1.99
N LEU A 550 33.09 -2.57 2.57
CA LEU A 550 31.76 -2.00 2.30
C LEU A 550 31.93 -0.83 1.33
N HIS A 551 31.32 -0.92 0.17
CA HIS A 551 31.28 0.13 -0.84
C HIS A 551 29.87 0.70 -0.92
N LEU A 552 29.69 1.99 -0.70
CA LEU A 552 28.46 2.70 -1.09
C LEU A 552 28.58 3.04 -2.57
N GLU A 553 27.56 2.68 -3.34
CA GLU A 553 27.46 2.98 -4.77
C GLU A 553 27.15 4.47 -4.98
N GLU A 554 27.24 4.96 -6.21
CA GLU A 554 26.82 6.34 -6.54
C GLU A 554 25.37 6.57 -6.11
N GLY A 555 25.13 7.63 -5.35
CA GLY A 555 23.83 7.93 -4.76
C GLY A 555 23.90 9.11 -3.79
N ILE A 556 22.99 9.16 -2.83
CA ILE A 556 22.78 10.27 -1.91
C ILE A 556 24.05 10.64 -1.09
N PHE A 557 24.78 9.62 -0.66
CA PHE A 557 26.02 9.82 0.11
C PHE A 557 27.29 9.82 -0.75
N GLY A 558 27.15 9.81 -2.08
CA GLY A 558 28.26 9.61 -3.01
C GLY A 558 28.90 8.22 -2.85
N GLU A 559 29.99 8.00 -3.61
CA GLU A 559 30.79 6.79 -3.46
C GLU A 559 31.65 6.88 -2.18
N ARG A 560 31.54 5.86 -1.31
CA ARG A 560 32.34 5.71 -0.10
C ARG A 560 32.84 4.28 0.02
N ARG A 561 33.99 4.12 0.67
CA ARG A 561 34.56 2.79 0.93
C ARG A 561 35.04 2.71 2.38
N PHE A 562 34.65 1.64 3.03
CA PHE A 562 35.07 1.28 4.38
C PHE A 562 35.71 -0.10 4.34
N SER A 563 36.82 -0.27 5.06
CA SER A 563 37.57 -1.55 5.07
C SER A 563 37.85 -1.96 6.52
N PHE A 564 37.58 -3.24 6.82
CA PHE A 564 37.69 -3.78 8.17
C PHE A 564 38.37 -5.15 8.14
N THR A 565 38.94 -5.54 9.29
CA THR A 565 39.31 -6.93 9.55
C THR A 565 38.16 -7.63 10.23
N LEU A 566 37.67 -8.71 9.66
CA LEU A 566 36.58 -9.54 10.16
C LEU A 566 37.13 -10.86 10.66
N GLY A 567 36.95 -11.14 11.96
CA GLY A 567 37.23 -12.45 12.52
C GLY A 567 36.04 -13.40 12.26
N VAL A 568 36.34 -14.63 11.86
CA VAL A 568 35.33 -15.70 11.75
C VAL A 568 35.70 -16.81 12.68
N ARG A 569 34.85 -17.06 13.70
CA ARG A 569 35.03 -18.15 14.67
C ARG A 569 33.71 -18.59 15.28
N GLU A 570 33.65 -19.82 15.77
CA GLU A 570 32.51 -20.30 16.53
C GLU A 570 32.32 -19.48 17.80
N MET A 571 31.10 -19.05 18.04
CA MET A 571 30.71 -18.29 19.22
C MET A 571 29.34 -18.74 19.73
N PRO A 572 29.15 -18.86 21.02
CA PRO A 572 27.85 -19.21 21.57
C PRO A 572 26.84 -18.08 21.34
N VAL A 573 25.69 -18.44 20.80
CA VAL A 573 24.50 -17.57 20.75
C VAL A 573 23.47 -18.22 21.67
N SER A 574 22.94 -17.46 22.62
CA SER A 574 21.92 -17.96 23.51
C SER A 574 20.54 -17.54 23.08
N GLU A 575 19.62 -18.48 22.95
CA GLU A 575 18.19 -18.24 22.84
C GLU A 575 17.54 -18.13 24.26
N GLU A 576 18.31 -18.32 25.32
CA GLU A 576 17.86 -18.17 26.70
C GLU A 576 18.19 -16.78 27.24
N PRO A 577 17.18 -15.90 27.48
CA PRO A 577 17.40 -14.55 27.99
C PRO A 577 18.19 -14.47 29.29
N SER A 578 18.20 -15.56 30.07
CA SER A 578 18.95 -15.66 31.32
C SER A 578 20.47 -15.70 31.16
N LEU A 579 20.93 -16.01 29.95
CA LEU A 579 22.35 -16.10 29.60
C LEU A 579 22.83 -14.88 28.80
N LEU A 580 21.91 -13.96 28.44
CA LEU A 580 22.28 -12.73 27.75
C LEU A 580 22.78 -11.70 28.76
N GLU A 581 23.93 -11.12 28.48
CA GLU A 581 24.52 -10.06 29.29
C GLU A 581 24.85 -8.86 28.42
N GLY A 582 24.55 -7.67 28.95
CA GLY A 582 24.87 -6.41 28.24
C GLY A 582 24.72 -5.23 29.17
N ARG A 583 25.32 -4.12 28.78
CA ARG A 583 25.33 -2.87 29.54
C ARG A 583 24.92 -1.72 28.61
N VAL A 584 24.13 -0.81 29.17
CA VAL A 584 23.75 0.45 28.52
C VAL A 584 24.27 1.63 29.32
N GLU A 585 24.92 2.55 28.66
CA GLU A 585 25.40 3.80 29.24
C GLU A 585 24.86 4.99 28.46
N TYR A 586 24.49 6.05 29.16
CA TYR A 586 24.13 7.32 28.51
C TYR A 586 25.40 8.01 28.01
N ALA A 587 25.43 8.32 26.71
CA ALA A 587 26.60 8.94 26.08
C ALA A 587 26.59 10.48 26.14
N GLY A 588 25.53 11.08 26.68
CA GLY A 588 25.44 12.54 26.89
C GLY A 588 26.07 12.98 28.22
N THR A 589 25.84 14.27 28.57
CA THR A 589 26.36 14.88 29.81
C THR A 589 25.64 14.31 31.02
N ALA A 590 26.40 14.02 32.08
CA ALA A 590 25.84 13.56 33.35
C ALA A 590 24.94 14.63 33.98
N GLY A 591 23.81 14.23 34.55
CA GLY A 591 22.85 15.09 35.22
C GLY A 591 21.42 14.86 34.79
N VAL A 592 20.54 15.80 35.06
CA VAL A 592 19.13 15.73 34.62
C VAL A 592 19.05 16.01 33.13
N VAL A 593 18.49 15.07 32.39
CA VAL A 593 18.19 15.24 30.96
C VAL A 593 17.00 16.17 30.83
N ARG A 594 17.20 17.29 30.13
CA ARG A 594 16.13 18.26 29.91
C ARG A 594 15.56 18.13 28.49
N ILE A 595 14.28 17.83 28.44
CA ILE A 595 13.51 17.78 27.18
C ILE A 595 12.63 19.04 27.13
N PRO A 596 12.79 19.92 26.14
CA PRO A 596 12.16 21.25 26.13
C PRO A 596 10.64 21.22 26.13
N ALA A 597 10.06 20.25 25.46
CA ALA A 597 8.61 20.13 25.30
C ALA A 597 8.16 18.67 25.35
N PRO A 598 6.91 18.40 25.77
CA PRO A 598 6.36 17.04 25.80
C PRO A 598 6.08 16.49 24.39
N ASP A 599 6.04 17.32 23.40
CA ASP A 599 5.68 16.93 22.03
C ASP A 599 6.92 16.79 21.15
N GLY A 600 6.99 15.71 20.43
CA GLY A 600 8.04 15.46 19.46
C GLY A 600 9.01 14.35 19.86
N LEU A 601 10.02 14.21 19.03
CA LEU A 601 11.09 13.25 19.22
C LEU A 601 12.32 14.00 19.72
N PHE A 602 12.95 13.45 20.75
CA PHE A 602 14.15 14.01 21.36
C PHE A 602 15.33 13.06 21.19
N PRO A 603 16.48 13.50 20.64
CA PRO A 603 17.63 12.64 20.41
C PRO A 603 18.38 12.37 21.73
N LEU A 604 18.62 11.10 22.02
CA LEU A 604 19.47 10.61 23.10
C LEU A 604 20.43 9.57 22.57
N ASP A 605 21.70 9.68 22.91
CA ASP A 605 22.72 8.75 22.49
C ASP A 605 23.03 7.76 23.63
N PHE A 606 22.97 6.46 23.32
CA PHE A 606 23.31 5.40 24.26
C PHE A 606 24.47 4.56 23.73
N ARG A 607 25.38 4.19 24.62
CA ARG A 607 26.42 3.22 24.35
C ARG A 607 25.94 1.86 24.82
N VAL A 608 25.85 0.91 23.90
CA VAL A 608 25.51 -0.47 24.21
C VAL A 608 26.77 -1.33 24.12
N THR A 609 27.03 -2.11 25.15
CA THR A 609 28.18 -3.03 25.23
C THR A 609 27.67 -4.44 25.47
N ALA A 610 28.09 -5.41 24.65
CA ALA A 610 27.82 -6.81 24.89
C ALA A 610 28.67 -7.31 26.07
N GLY A 611 28.03 -7.95 27.05
CA GLY A 611 28.69 -8.56 28.22
C GLY A 611 28.79 -10.06 28.10
N GLY A 612 29.39 -10.69 29.12
CA GLY A 612 29.50 -12.14 29.20
C GLY A 612 30.26 -12.76 28.02
N ASP A 613 29.92 -14.01 27.75
CA ASP A 613 30.50 -14.78 26.62
C ASP A 613 29.53 -14.92 25.43
N THR A 614 28.36 -14.28 25.48
CA THR A 614 27.32 -14.42 24.46
C THR A 614 27.33 -13.31 23.43
N TYR A 615 26.94 -13.68 22.23
CA TYR A 615 26.81 -12.82 21.09
C TYR A 615 25.40 -12.21 21.06
N LEU A 616 25.29 -10.88 21.01
CA LEU A 616 23.98 -10.20 20.91
C LEU A 616 23.61 -10.04 19.45
N LEU A 617 22.50 -10.64 19.04
CA LEU A 617 21.96 -10.52 17.69
C LEU A 617 21.10 -9.27 17.54
N ALA A 618 21.38 -8.45 16.53
CA ALA A 618 20.53 -7.35 16.15
C ALA A 618 19.23 -7.84 15.47
N ALA A 619 18.22 -6.97 15.46
CA ALA A 619 16.95 -7.25 14.79
C ALA A 619 17.13 -7.54 13.30
N ARG A 620 16.21 -8.32 12.71
CA ARG A 620 16.24 -8.72 11.31
C ARG A 620 15.47 -7.72 10.44
N GLU A 621 15.70 -7.77 9.12
CA GLU A 621 15.11 -6.83 8.15
C GLU A 621 13.59 -6.88 8.06
N SER A 622 12.94 -8.00 8.39
CA SER A 622 11.48 -8.13 8.26
C SER A 622 10.81 -8.54 9.56
N ARG A 623 9.70 -7.89 9.87
CA ARG A 623 8.82 -8.24 11.00
C ARG A 623 8.32 -9.69 10.93
N GLU A 624 8.15 -10.24 9.71
CA GLU A 624 7.74 -11.65 9.54
C GLU A 624 8.85 -12.61 10.01
N GLU A 625 10.13 -12.29 9.76
CA GLU A 625 11.25 -13.06 10.26
C GLU A 625 11.43 -12.91 11.78
N GLU A 626 11.18 -11.71 12.32
CA GLU A 626 11.20 -11.46 13.78
C GLU A 626 10.07 -12.22 14.49
N ILE A 627 8.86 -12.23 13.92
CA ILE A 627 7.72 -13.01 14.48
C ILE A 627 8.00 -14.52 14.40
N ALA A 628 8.65 -14.98 13.34
CA ALA A 628 8.96 -16.41 13.16
C ALA A 628 10.02 -16.93 14.13
N ARG A 629 10.95 -16.06 14.59
CA ARG A 629 12.04 -16.38 15.54
C ARG A 629 12.32 -15.20 16.47
N PRO A 630 11.43 -14.88 17.42
CA PRO A 630 11.58 -13.69 18.28
C PRO A 630 12.70 -13.84 19.34
N ARG A 631 13.15 -15.07 19.64
CA ARG A 631 14.13 -15.32 20.70
C ARG A 631 15.55 -15.01 20.26
N GLY A 632 16.30 -14.38 21.17
CA GLY A 632 17.71 -14.03 20.97
C GLY A 632 17.94 -12.73 20.21
N LEU A 633 16.89 -12.05 19.72
CA LEU A 633 17.00 -10.73 19.09
C LEU A 633 16.95 -9.63 20.16
N VAL A 634 17.97 -8.78 20.16
CA VAL A 634 18.16 -7.78 21.22
C VAL A 634 17.78 -6.40 20.72
N HIS A 635 16.99 -5.69 21.54
CA HIS A 635 16.61 -4.30 21.34
C HIS A 635 16.96 -3.46 22.56
N LEU A 636 17.16 -2.16 22.33
CA LEU A 636 17.14 -1.17 23.39
C LEU A 636 15.69 -0.93 23.80
N ALA A 637 15.36 -1.03 25.08
CA ALA A 637 14.05 -0.74 25.62
C ALA A 637 14.11 0.50 26.50
N LEU A 638 13.12 1.40 26.30
CA LEU A 638 13.04 2.67 27.03
C LEU A 638 11.63 2.82 27.62
N ARG A 639 11.54 3.22 28.90
CA ARG A 639 10.27 3.42 29.57
C ARG A 639 10.33 4.59 30.54
N PHE A 640 9.37 5.51 30.43
CA PHE A 640 9.20 6.59 31.39
C PHE A 640 8.33 6.16 32.57
N GLU A 641 8.73 6.56 33.79
CA GLU A 641 7.97 6.34 35.03
C GLU A 641 7.89 7.63 35.86
N LYS A 642 6.74 7.86 36.52
CA LYS A 642 6.52 8.95 37.47
C LYS A 642 6.02 8.43 38.82
N GLU A 643 4.92 7.73 38.90
CA GLU A 643 4.35 7.03 40.06
C GLU A 643 3.86 5.65 39.60
N GLY A 644 4.56 5.07 38.63
CA GLY A 644 4.25 3.90 37.84
C GLY A 644 4.57 4.14 36.40
N PRO A 645 4.47 3.15 35.52
CA PRO A 645 4.73 3.33 34.09
C PRO A 645 3.73 4.32 33.47
N VAL A 646 4.24 5.37 32.83
CA VAL A 646 3.43 6.46 32.23
C VAL A 646 3.21 6.24 30.76
N TRP A 647 4.08 5.46 30.09
CA TRP A 647 4.08 5.23 28.65
C TRP A 647 4.34 3.76 28.30
N GLU A 648 3.85 3.38 27.12
CA GLU A 648 4.26 2.15 26.48
C GLU A 648 5.77 2.14 26.24
N GLU A 649 6.35 0.96 26.35
CA GLU A 649 7.77 0.75 26.19
C GLU A 649 8.19 1.04 24.73
N GLN A 650 9.17 1.92 24.56
CA GLN A 650 9.74 2.25 23.25
C GLN A 650 10.89 1.31 22.93
N ARG A 651 11.13 1.06 21.64
CA ARG A 651 12.18 0.17 21.15
C ARG A 651 13.18 0.92 20.27
N GLY A 652 14.48 0.69 20.53
CA GLY A 652 15.58 1.04 19.64
C GLY A 652 16.22 -0.24 19.09
N THR A 653 16.45 -0.30 17.80
CA THR A 653 17.07 -1.47 17.15
C THR A 653 18.57 -1.38 17.23
N LEU A 654 19.26 -2.49 17.61
CA LEU A 654 20.71 -2.56 17.53
C LEU A 654 21.15 -2.43 16.04
N PRO A 655 22.17 -1.63 15.74
CA PRO A 655 22.61 -1.40 14.38
C PRO A 655 23.36 -2.55 13.75
N CYS A 656 24.04 -3.35 14.59
CA CYS A 656 24.83 -4.49 14.16
C CYS A 656 24.81 -5.57 15.26
N ASP A 657 25.20 -6.77 14.90
CA ASP A 657 25.46 -7.82 15.86
C ASP A 657 26.66 -7.45 16.74
N LEU A 658 26.61 -7.77 18.03
CA LEU A 658 27.66 -7.41 18.97
C LEU A 658 28.31 -8.67 19.57
N PRO A 659 29.56 -8.97 19.21
CA PRO A 659 30.38 -9.95 19.93
C PRO A 659 30.63 -9.54 21.38
N PRO A 660 30.96 -10.48 22.29
CA PRO A 660 31.33 -10.18 23.65
C PRO A 660 32.41 -9.10 23.75
N GLY A 661 32.16 -8.08 24.57
CA GLY A 661 33.05 -6.95 24.81
C GLY A 661 33.00 -5.84 23.79
N GLN A 662 32.37 -6.02 22.64
CA GLN A 662 32.20 -4.95 21.65
C GLN A 662 31.11 -3.97 22.08
N SER A 663 31.36 -2.68 21.82
CA SER A 663 30.44 -1.59 22.10
C SER A 663 30.02 -0.87 20.84
N VAL A 664 28.81 -0.34 20.83
CA VAL A 664 28.29 0.50 19.75
C VAL A 664 27.59 1.72 20.34
N LEU A 665 27.75 2.88 19.66
CA LEU A 665 26.96 4.07 19.94
C LEU A 665 25.64 3.99 19.19
N LEU A 666 24.53 4.11 19.90
CA LEU A 666 23.17 4.02 19.36
C LEU A 666 22.45 5.37 19.54
N PRO A 667 22.43 6.21 18.51
CA PRO A 667 21.55 7.38 18.51
C PRO A 667 20.08 6.92 18.51
N THR A 668 19.31 7.44 19.44
CA THR A 668 17.92 7.01 19.66
C THR A 668 17.01 8.23 19.75
N LEU A 669 15.94 8.26 18.96
CA LEU A 669 14.90 9.26 19.09
C LEU A 669 13.88 8.78 20.12
N VAL A 670 13.70 9.55 21.18
CA VAL A 670 12.84 9.23 22.31
C VAL A 670 11.63 10.15 22.32
N ARG A 671 10.45 9.60 22.45
CA ARG A 671 9.20 10.35 22.64
C ARG A 671 8.96 10.54 24.14
N PRO A 672 8.99 11.77 24.66
CA PRO A 672 8.71 12.03 26.07
C PRO A 672 7.23 11.87 26.39
N PRO A 673 6.85 11.78 27.67
CA PRO A 673 5.45 11.85 28.12
C PRO A 673 4.78 13.18 27.71
N ASP A 674 3.48 13.13 27.41
CA ASP A 674 2.68 14.27 26.93
C ASP A 674 2.50 15.40 27.98
N THR A 675 2.82 15.13 29.26
CA THR A 675 2.66 16.11 30.33
C THR A 675 4.01 16.61 30.82
N PRO A 676 4.19 17.93 30.98
CA PRO A 676 5.40 18.47 31.60
C PRO A 676 5.61 17.94 33.02
N GLY A 677 6.87 17.78 33.41
CA GLY A 677 7.18 17.31 34.74
C GLY A 677 8.50 16.56 34.83
N ARG A 678 8.75 16.00 36.03
CA ARG A 678 9.93 15.18 36.29
C ARG A 678 9.58 13.71 36.20
N TYR A 679 10.42 12.96 35.49
CA TYR A 679 10.27 11.56 35.19
C TYR A 679 11.58 10.82 35.43
N LYS A 680 11.49 9.51 35.58
CA LYS A 680 12.62 8.61 35.43
C LYS A 680 12.53 7.88 34.11
N LEU A 681 13.59 7.91 33.32
CA LEU A 681 13.71 7.12 32.10
C LEU A 681 14.54 5.88 32.39
N PHE A 682 13.89 4.73 32.35
CA PHE A 682 14.53 3.43 32.44
C PHE A 682 14.97 3.00 31.05
N VAL A 683 16.24 2.64 30.92
CA VAL A 683 16.84 2.20 29.66
C VAL A 683 17.57 0.89 29.88
N GLY A 684 17.27 -0.12 29.10
CA GLY A 684 17.90 -1.44 29.24
C GLY A 684 17.86 -2.22 27.94
N LEU A 685 18.39 -3.42 27.96
CA LEU A 685 18.32 -4.36 26.84
C LEU A 685 17.16 -5.33 27.05
N THR A 686 16.48 -5.68 25.98
CA THR A 686 15.39 -6.66 26.02
C THR A 686 15.57 -7.69 24.93
N ASP A 687 15.28 -8.95 25.24
CA ASP A 687 15.02 -9.99 24.24
C ASP A 687 13.56 -9.90 23.82
N GLU A 688 13.30 -9.79 22.55
CA GLU A 688 11.97 -9.48 22.02
C GLU A 688 10.92 -10.49 22.48
N GLY A 689 9.88 -9.96 23.13
CA GLY A 689 8.76 -10.75 23.65
C GLY A 689 8.98 -11.44 25.00
N PHE A 690 10.14 -11.24 25.69
CA PHE A 690 10.44 -11.94 26.94
C PHE A 690 10.69 -11.02 28.14
N ARG A 691 11.87 -10.44 28.27
CA ARG A 691 12.23 -9.61 29.41
C ARG A 691 13.43 -8.72 29.17
N TRP A 692 13.54 -7.72 30.00
CA TRP A 692 14.76 -6.94 30.16
C TRP A 692 15.87 -7.78 30.78
N PHE A 693 17.09 -7.57 30.36
CA PHE A 693 18.27 -8.22 30.88
C PHE A 693 19.44 -7.25 31.06
N GLY A 694 20.47 -7.64 31.80
CA GLY A 694 21.60 -6.79 32.13
C GLY A 694 21.26 -5.68 33.14
N GLU A 695 22.16 -4.71 33.28
CA GLU A 695 21.96 -3.53 34.14
C GLU A 695 21.00 -2.54 33.49
N VAL A 696 19.99 -2.09 34.24
CA VAL A 696 19.06 -1.06 33.79
C VAL A 696 19.60 0.31 34.16
N LEU A 697 19.86 1.15 33.16
CA LEU A 697 20.22 2.54 33.36
C LEU A 697 18.97 3.36 33.74
N VAL A 698 19.10 4.21 34.76
CA VAL A 698 18.03 5.11 35.20
C VAL A 698 18.50 6.56 35.05
N LEU A 699 17.81 7.34 34.26
CA LEU A 699 18.07 8.76 34.05
C LEU A 699 16.95 9.61 34.67
N ASP A 700 17.32 10.68 35.35
CA ASP A 700 16.35 11.70 35.75
C ASP A 700 16.08 12.61 34.54
N VAL A 701 14.81 12.78 34.19
CA VAL A 701 14.36 13.54 33.01
C VAL A 701 13.40 14.62 33.48
N GLU A 702 13.62 15.85 32.99
CA GLU A 702 12.71 16.95 33.17
C GLU A 702 12.11 17.35 31.81
N VAL A 703 10.80 17.13 31.65
CA VAL A 703 10.06 17.52 30.46
C VAL A 703 9.47 18.90 30.68
N GLY A 704 9.87 19.85 29.86
CA GLY A 704 9.38 21.24 29.89
C GLY A 704 7.97 21.36 29.28
N ASP A 705 7.44 22.57 29.39
CA ASP A 705 6.10 22.92 28.85
C ASP A 705 6.13 23.51 27.43
N GLY A 706 7.31 23.56 26.81
CA GLY A 706 7.49 24.16 25.49
C GLY A 706 7.49 25.67 25.47
N SER A 707 7.56 26.32 26.63
CA SER A 707 7.55 27.81 26.76
C SER A 707 8.94 28.43 26.85
N GLY A 708 10.02 27.63 26.71
CA GLY A 708 11.41 28.08 26.88
C GLY A 708 12.16 28.29 25.58
#